data_c639b63d4a36cf19fd379ab9ea82234c
#
_entry.id   c639b63d4a36cf19fd379ab9ea82234c
#
_cell.length_a   1.000
_cell.length_b   1.000
_cell.length_c   1.000
_cell.angle_alpha   90.00
_cell.angle_beta   90.00
_cell.angle_gamma   90.00
#
_symmetry.space_group_name_H-M   'P 1'
#
loop_
_entity.id
_entity.type
_entity.pdbx_description
1 polymer ?
#
loop_
_entity_poly.entity_id
_entity_poly.type
_entity_poly.pdbx_seq_one_letter_code
_entity_poly.pdbx_strand_id
1 'polypeptide(L)'
;LRRVILFLLISTAFITGIYASSTIPTQAWSRDVGASGYTDGAPIGGFGAGTITWKNNGDFYLSRLDIGTGDEAGSFTAANTNCKFFMYQKPASGAATVQRLDSANLGTGQAVYNSLFPFAWVNYSGSRFSVKAKVTQYSPIIPEDYQRVSYPVGVYEWELTNPTTQNYDAAIMLTWENPYGSSASLVTDGNYTGLVLNKAGTGTPTLETQGEFCLASLSSANVTVTRMSAANRAALETDFSTDGALSNTVGSNTIGAVAFKVTLAPGQTVRIPIILSWDIPITQSQYNAKWYRKYTQHFNRLGTNSWAIAREALADRAVWEQKLDEWVHRITDNPNYPEWLKSMLLNEMYIYFTAGTYWEAGGASGQADNPAENMFSHLESYIYDFYGTSDVRFYGSWALFMNWPEIDKQCIKQFADSVYNNRSDRPAGLGTTAHDIGSRADVFTRWNAYVYRDSTNWKDLNSKLVLMVYRDWHLTGRTDSDFLDYCWQSCKIAMEKTATQDADGDGLPDSNGIDQTYDDMDLTGDTSYCGGLYLASLLAAKELALAKGETALAQTYQERFDFAQPNFESQLWTGQYYKIDTGSHDPTRIMSDQLCGQWYNKALGLPGIVSDANAVSSFQKIYDNNFAKFGNGSHGVVNVMNANGTIDSTSSQTEECWVGTSWGVAAGMVHHGMEAQADDIGQSLLNTIWNTGQYWFRTPEAFRINLTMPRAMYYMRATAVWAVKHAYDSVHPAPTYTPS
;
A
#
# COMPACT_ATOMS: atom_id res chain seq x y z
N LEU A 1 -15.70 11.38 -48.38
CA LEU A 1 -16.13 12.76 -48.13
C LEU A 1 -17.33 12.74 -47.17
N ARG A 2 -17.13 12.93 -45.89
CA ARG A 2 -17.99 13.32 -44.77
C ARG A 2 -17.55 12.64 -43.50
N ARG A 3 -16.37 13.04 -43.00
CA ARG A 3 -15.94 12.85 -41.58
C ARG A 3 -14.95 13.98 -41.29
N VAL A 4 -15.44 15.18 -41.17
CA VAL A 4 -14.74 16.29 -40.49
C VAL A 4 -15.87 17.17 -39.94
N ILE A 5 -15.66 17.68 -38.76
CA ILE A 5 -16.50 18.59 -37.97
C ILE A 5 -17.43 17.84 -36.99
N LEU A 6 -16.84 17.43 -35.85
CA LEU A 6 -17.45 17.53 -34.54
C LEU A 6 -16.33 17.64 -33.48
N PHE A 7 -15.60 18.73 -33.54
CA PHE A 7 -14.77 19.23 -32.44
C PHE A 7 -15.23 20.67 -32.19
N LEU A 8 -15.56 20.94 -31.00
CA LEU A 8 -15.85 22.17 -30.28
C LEU A 8 -17.30 22.19 -29.76
N LEU A 9 -17.40 21.75 -28.56
CA LEU A 9 -18.18 22.29 -27.44
C LEU A 9 -18.08 21.29 -26.28
N ILE A 10 -16.85 21.11 -25.77
CA ILE A 10 -16.75 20.64 -24.37
C ILE A 10 -16.90 21.91 -23.56
N SER A 11 -18.13 22.13 -23.11
CA SER A 11 -18.41 23.05 -22.02
C SER A 11 -17.50 22.68 -20.87
N THR A 12 -16.79 23.66 -20.35
CA THR A 12 -16.13 23.62 -19.05
C THR A 12 -17.20 23.41 -17.97
N ALA A 13 -17.72 22.20 -17.86
CA ALA A 13 -18.35 21.73 -16.65
C ALA A 13 -17.19 21.58 -15.65
N PHE A 14 -17.11 22.51 -14.69
CA PHE A 14 -16.28 22.35 -13.52
C PHE A 14 -16.77 21.10 -12.80
N ILE A 15 -16.05 20.01 -12.94
CA ILE A 15 -16.20 18.85 -12.05
C ILE A 15 -15.70 19.34 -10.69
N THR A 16 -16.61 19.60 -9.78
CA THR A 16 -16.31 19.87 -8.38
C THR A 16 -16.02 18.53 -7.69
N GLY A 17 -14.83 17.98 -7.92
CA GLY A 17 -14.36 16.83 -7.15
C GLY A 17 -14.24 17.17 -5.67
N ILE A 18 -14.17 16.16 -4.80
CA ILE A 18 -13.98 16.27 -3.33
C ILE A 18 -12.91 17.33 -3.01
N TYR A 19 -11.91 17.48 -3.86
CA TYR A 19 -10.76 18.35 -3.63
C TYR A 19 -10.95 19.79 -4.15
N ALA A 20 -12.00 20.05 -4.90
CA ALA A 20 -12.42 21.42 -5.24
C ALA A 20 -13.26 22.07 -4.13
N SER A 21 -13.76 21.28 -3.14
CA SER A 21 -14.45 21.78 -1.97
C SER A 21 -13.50 22.52 -1.04
N SER A 22 -13.96 23.64 -0.46
CA SER A 22 -13.26 24.35 0.61
C SER A 22 -13.32 23.59 1.95
N THR A 23 -14.15 22.56 2.07
CA THR A 23 -14.30 21.72 3.26
C THR A 23 -13.42 20.49 3.15
N ILE A 24 -12.66 20.19 4.22
CA ILE A 24 -11.88 18.97 4.34
C ILE A 24 -12.86 17.82 4.56
N PRO A 25 -12.78 16.72 3.76
CA PRO A 25 -13.60 15.54 4.02
C PRO A 25 -13.39 15.00 5.44
N THR A 26 -14.46 14.54 6.08
CA THR A 26 -14.40 14.02 7.46
C THR A 26 -13.51 12.77 7.59
N GLN A 27 -13.32 12.04 6.50
CA GLN A 27 -12.46 10.86 6.42
C GLN A 27 -10.97 11.20 6.28
N ALA A 28 -10.64 12.46 5.95
CA ALA A 28 -9.25 12.88 5.77
C ALA A 28 -8.55 13.05 7.11
N TRP A 29 -7.33 12.53 7.20
CA TRP A 29 -6.42 12.88 8.27
C TRP A 29 -5.79 14.25 8.03
N SER A 30 -5.61 15.03 9.10
CA SER A 30 -5.11 16.40 8.99
C SER A 30 -4.07 16.73 10.06
N ARG A 31 -3.06 17.54 9.68
CA ARG A 31 -2.03 18.01 10.58
C ARG A 31 -1.51 19.41 10.19
N ASP A 32 -1.27 20.24 11.20
CA ASP A 32 -0.57 21.52 10.99
C ASP A 32 0.88 21.27 10.55
N VAL A 33 1.32 21.93 9.48
CA VAL A 33 2.68 21.77 8.91
C VAL A 33 3.76 22.20 9.91
N GLY A 34 3.49 23.22 10.73
CA GLY A 34 4.40 23.70 11.77
C GLY A 34 4.39 22.90 13.07
N ALA A 35 3.56 21.85 13.18
CA ALA A 35 3.49 21.05 14.40
C ALA A 35 4.77 20.24 14.63
N SER A 36 5.20 20.15 15.89
CA SER A 36 6.34 19.32 16.31
C SER A 36 5.96 17.83 16.37
N GLY A 37 6.95 16.95 16.33
CA GLY A 37 6.80 15.50 16.46
C GLY A 37 7.16 14.76 15.19
N TYR A 38 6.73 13.51 15.09
CA TYR A 38 7.05 12.64 13.94
C TYR A 38 6.48 13.22 12.62
N THR A 39 7.23 13.06 11.55
CA THR A 39 6.86 13.57 10.22
C THR A 39 6.97 12.47 9.18
N ASP A 40 5.88 12.25 8.45
CA ASP A 40 5.81 11.39 7.26
C ASP A 40 4.69 11.92 6.36
N GLY A 41 4.40 11.26 5.25
CA GLY A 41 3.37 11.71 4.32
C GLY A 41 3.00 10.66 3.29
N ALA A 42 2.00 10.99 2.47
CA ALA A 42 1.58 10.13 1.38
C ALA A 42 2.69 10.00 0.33
N PRO A 43 3.05 8.77 -0.07
CA PRO A 43 4.04 8.53 -1.12
C PRO A 43 3.50 8.89 -2.50
N ILE A 44 4.41 9.23 -3.41
CA ILE A 44 4.16 9.33 -4.86
C ILE A 44 5.05 8.35 -5.62
N GLY A 45 4.58 7.95 -6.79
CA GLY A 45 5.14 6.89 -7.64
C GLY A 45 4.24 5.67 -7.65
N GLY A 46 4.36 4.87 -8.71
CA GLY A 46 3.57 3.65 -8.88
C GLY A 46 4.24 2.41 -8.31
N PHE A 47 3.61 1.26 -8.52
CA PHE A 47 4.15 -0.04 -8.11
C PHE A 47 5.52 -0.30 -8.72
N GLY A 48 6.49 -0.59 -7.86
CA GLY A 48 7.87 -0.90 -8.27
C GLY A 48 8.63 0.26 -8.92
N ALA A 49 8.06 1.46 -8.98
CA ALA A 49 8.67 2.63 -9.61
C ALA A 49 9.74 3.32 -8.73
N GLY A 50 9.84 2.91 -7.47
CA GLY A 50 10.50 3.66 -6.42
C GLY A 50 9.57 4.74 -5.86
N THR A 51 9.92 5.34 -4.74
CA THR A 51 9.03 6.21 -3.98
C THR A 51 9.69 7.51 -3.58
N ILE A 52 8.92 8.57 -3.70
CA ILE A 52 9.22 9.88 -3.11
C ILE A 52 8.08 10.20 -2.15
N THR A 53 8.42 10.61 -0.93
CA THR A 53 7.43 11.03 0.07
C THR A 53 7.52 12.53 0.28
N TRP A 54 6.40 13.23 0.13
CA TRP A 54 6.25 14.60 0.58
C TRP A 54 5.61 14.60 1.97
N LYS A 55 6.41 14.98 2.96
CA LYS A 55 6.04 14.86 4.38
C LYS A 55 5.05 15.94 4.81
N ASN A 56 4.32 15.65 5.86
CA ASN A 56 3.37 16.57 6.49
C ASN A 56 4.01 17.85 7.05
N ASN A 57 5.33 17.94 7.10
CA ASN A 57 6.10 19.13 7.48
C ASN A 57 6.65 19.91 6.27
N GLY A 58 6.32 19.53 5.04
CA GLY A 58 6.76 20.18 3.80
C GLY A 58 8.13 19.74 3.27
N ASP A 59 8.80 18.78 3.92
CA ASP A 59 10.04 18.19 3.43
C ASP A 59 9.79 17.05 2.44
N PHE A 60 10.77 16.80 1.58
CA PHE A 60 10.80 15.62 0.71
C PHE A 60 11.72 14.55 1.26
N TYR A 61 11.32 13.29 1.09
CA TYR A 61 12.08 12.13 1.48
C TYR A 61 12.24 11.22 0.25
N LEU A 62 13.51 11.04 -0.19
CA LEU A 62 13.84 10.37 -1.46
C LEU A 62 14.36 8.94 -1.28
N SER A 63 14.44 8.47 -0.05
CA SER A 63 15.22 7.30 0.35
C SER A 63 14.80 5.97 -0.29
N ARG A 64 13.75 5.97 -1.07
CA ARG A 64 13.16 4.71 -1.52
C ARG A 64 13.19 4.51 -3.02
N LEU A 65 14.04 5.24 -3.69
CA LEU A 65 14.38 4.99 -5.10
C LEU A 65 15.35 3.82 -5.23
N ASP A 66 16.15 3.60 -4.18
CA ASP A 66 17.15 2.56 -4.03
C ASP A 66 16.67 1.57 -2.94
N ILE A 67 16.13 0.43 -3.37
CA ILE A 67 15.54 -0.55 -2.46
C ILE A 67 16.60 -1.46 -1.83
N GLY A 68 17.72 -1.71 -2.52
CA GLY A 68 18.72 -2.67 -2.09
C GLY A 68 19.53 -2.24 -0.88
N THR A 69 19.65 -0.95 -0.60
CA THR A 69 20.48 -0.40 0.48
C THR A 69 19.72 0.34 1.56
N GLY A 70 18.38 0.53 1.39
CA GLY A 70 17.55 1.32 2.29
C GLY A 70 17.20 0.60 3.57
N ASP A 71 17.64 1.09 4.71
CA ASP A 71 17.00 0.88 6.00
C ASP A 71 15.92 1.97 6.24
N GLU A 72 15.23 1.92 7.37
CA GLU A 72 14.26 2.96 7.77
C GLU A 72 14.87 4.38 7.81
N ALA A 73 16.17 4.49 8.03
CA ALA A 73 16.88 5.75 8.15
C ALA A 73 17.26 6.37 6.78
N GLY A 74 17.22 5.57 5.71
CA GLY A 74 17.40 5.98 4.32
C GLY A 74 18.63 6.80 4.04
N SER A 75 19.48 6.34 3.13
CA SER A 75 20.73 7.00 2.73
C SER A 75 20.58 8.39 2.09
N PHE A 76 19.35 8.89 1.85
CA PHE A 76 19.08 10.13 1.12
C PHE A 76 18.73 11.35 1.98
N THR A 77 18.88 11.31 3.29
CA THR A 77 18.54 12.45 4.17
C THR A 77 19.30 13.73 3.82
N ALA A 78 20.49 13.64 3.27
CA ALA A 78 21.29 14.79 2.85
C ALA A 78 20.80 15.44 1.53
N ALA A 79 20.37 14.63 0.56
CA ALA A 79 19.86 15.12 -0.72
C ALA A 79 18.56 15.91 -0.59
N ASN A 80 17.71 15.54 0.36
CA ASN A 80 16.39 16.13 0.59
C ASN A 80 16.43 17.63 0.92
N THR A 81 17.52 18.16 1.43
CA THR A 81 17.65 19.60 1.74
C THR A 81 17.53 20.50 0.53
N ASN A 82 17.77 19.97 -0.67
CA ASN A 82 17.70 20.70 -1.94
C ASN A 82 16.32 20.59 -2.63
N CYS A 83 15.43 19.72 -2.12
CA CYS A 83 14.10 19.47 -2.69
C CYS A 83 13.06 20.24 -1.86
N LYS A 84 12.58 21.38 -2.35
CA LYS A 84 11.70 22.29 -1.59
C LYS A 84 10.73 23.03 -2.50
N PHE A 85 9.55 23.30 -1.98
CA PHE A 85 8.64 24.29 -2.55
C PHE A 85 8.88 25.68 -1.98
N PHE A 86 8.69 26.69 -2.84
CA PHE A 86 8.74 28.11 -2.49
C PHE A 86 7.55 28.83 -3.10
N MET A 87 7.04 29.86 -2.40
CA MET A 87 6.01 30.73 -2.90
C MET A 87 6.46 32.20 -2.86
N TYR A 88 6.36 32.87 -4.00
CA TYR A 88 6.54 34.32 -4.16
C TYR A 88 5.17 34.98 -4.24
N GLN A 89 5.01 36.14 -3.58
CA GLN A 89 3.81 36.96 -3.63
C GLN A 89 4.22 38.43 -3.67
N LYS A 90 3.69 39.19 -4.62
CA LYS A 90 3.93 40.63 -4.74
C LYS A 90 2.63 41.36 -5.07
N PRO A 91 2.13 42.24 -4.18
CA PRO A 91 1.00 43.12 -4.50
C PRO A 91 1.37 44.10 -5.61
N ALA A 92 0.38 44.60 -6.33
CA ALA A 92 0.57 45.67 -7.36
C ALA A 92 1.25 46.93 -6.77
N SER A 93 1.01 47.21 -5.51
CA SER A 93 1.68 48.27 -4.74
C SER A 93 2.21 47.69 -3.43
N GLY A 94 3.55 47.52 -3.33
CA GLY A 94 4.19 47.00 -2.12
C GLY A 94 5.39 46.09 -2.41
N ALA A 95 6.01 45.60 -1.36
CA ALA A 95 7.17 44.72 -1.42
C ALA A 95 6.75 43.29 -1.70
N ALA A 96 7.60 42.55 -2.40
CA ALA A 96 7.46 41.11 -2.56
C ALA A 96 7.79 40.36 -1.27
N THR A 97 7.16 39.21 -1.09
CA THR A 97 7.51 38.25 -0.05
C THR A 97 7.79 36.88 -0.66
N VAL A 98 8.78 36.17 -0.13
CA VAL A 98 9.08 34.77 -0.50
C VAL A 98 9.01 33.92 0.75
N GLN A 99 8.34 32.79 0.63
CA GLN A 99 8.20 31.80 1.71
C GLN A 99 8.71 30.45 1.22
N ARG A 100 9.62 29.83 1.96
CA ARG A 100 9.87 28.40 1.82
C ARG A 100 8.75 27.65 2.51
N LEU A 101 8.17 26.64 1.85
CA LEU A 101 6.93 26.00 2.26
C LEU A 101 7.18 24.73 3.11
N ASP A 102 7.97 24.87 4.16
CA ASP A 102 8.28 23.81 5.13
C ASP A 102 8.16 24.31 6.59
N SER A 103 8.11 23.36 7.53
CA SER A 103 7.98 23.65 8.96
C SER A 103 9.14 24.48 9.52
N ALA A 104 10.33 24.41 8.95
CA ALA A 104 11.47 25.20 9.40
C ALA A 104 11.31 26.71 9.11
N ASN A 105 10.44 27.06 8.15
CA ASN A 105 10.12 28.44 7.81
C ASN A 105 8.69 28.85 8.22
N LEU A 106 7.75 27.92 8.21
CA LEU A 106 6.35 28.15 8.56
C LEU A 106 6.11 27.78 10.03
N GLY A 107 5.58 28.69 10.80
CA GLY A 107 5.10 28.37 12.15
C GLY A 107 3.72 27.72 12.13
N THR A 108 3.26 27.30 13.30
CA THR A 108 1.90 26.75 13.50
C THR A 108 0.83 27.71 13.01
N GLY A 109 -0.24 27.18 12.43
CA GLY A 109 -1.39 27.95 11.91
C GLY A 109 -1.15 28.61 10.55
N GLN A 110 -0.03 28.34 9.87
CA GLN A 110 0.24 28.87 8.53
C GLN A 110 -0.21 27.93 7.42
N ALA A 111 -0.11 26.63 7.63
CA ALA A 111 -0.48 25.62 6.64
C ALA A 111 -0.98 24.34 7.31
N VAL A 112 -1.90 23.63 6.66
CA VAL A 112 -2.44 22.34 7.10
C VAL A 112 -2.25 21.31 6.00
N TYR A 113 -1.54 20.25 6.33
CA TYR A 113 -1.41 19.05 5.50
C TYR A 113 -2.60 18.12 5.75
N ASN A 114 -3.14 17.55 4.69
CA ASN A 114 -4.26 16.62 4.74
C ASN A 114 -3.96 15.41 3.87
N SER A 115 -4.50 14.24 4.22
CA SER A 115 -4.41 13.04 3.41
C SER A 115 -5.72 12.27 3.41
N LEU A 116 -6.13 11.90 2.23
CA LEU A 116 -7.09 10.84 1.93
C LEU A 116 -6.54 10.13 0.70
N PHE A 117 -5.67 9.16 0.94
CA PHE A 117 -4.89 8.50 -0.12
C PHE A 117 -5.83 8.00 -1.24
N PRO A 118 -5.51 8.14 -2.54
CA PRO A 118 -4.22 8.48 -3.13
C PRO A 118 -3.88 9.98 -3.16
N PHE A 119 -4.75 10.82 -2.63
CA PHE A 119 -4.51 12.25 -2.57
C PHE A 119 -3.89 12.68 -1.24
N ALA A 120 -2.98 13.64 -1.31
CA ALA A 120 -2.64 14.48 -0.17
C ALA A 120 -2.63 15.94 -0.63
N TRP A 121 -2.96 16.87 0.27
CA TRP A 121 -2.98 18.28 -0.08
C TRP A 121 -2.57 19.15 1.10
N VAL A 122 -2.00 20.31 0.80
CA VAL A 122 -1.67 21.33 1.80
C VAL A 122 -2.42 22.61 1.48
N ASN A 123 -3.09 23.15 2.48
CA ASN A 123 -3.73 24.47 2.43
C ASN A 123 -2.82 25.48 3.12
N TYR A 124 -2.28 26.44 2.34
CA TYR A 124 -1.50 27.57 2.82
C TYR A 124 -2.41 28.78 2.94
N SER A 125 -2.92 29.05 4.14
CA SER A 125 -3.95 30.06 4.37
C SER A 125 -3.69 30.99 5.57
N GLY A 126 -2.60 30.76 6.29
CA GLY A 126 -2.20 31.57 7.45
C GLY A 126 -1.83 33.01 7.08
N SER A 127 -1.47 33.82 8.08
CA SER A 127 -1.23 35.27 7.93
C SER A 127 -0.06 35.64 7.01
N ARG A 128 0.84 34.68 6.73
CA ARG A 128 1.96 34.88 5.77
C ARG A 128 1.53 34.82 4.30
N PHE A 129 0.30 34.39 4.02
CA PHE A 129 -0.20 34.16 2.67
C PHE A 129 -1.34 35.13 2.34
N SER A 130 -1.03 36.23 1.65
CA SER A 130 -2.04 37.16 1.09
C SER A 130 -2.79 36.49 -0.06
N VAL A 131 -2.08 35.87 -0.99
CA VAL A 131 -2.64 34.91 -1.95
C VAL A 131 -2.71 33.57 -1.22
N LYS A 132 -3.89 32.95 -1.18
CA LYS A 132 -4.08 31.63 -0.60
C LYS A 132 -3.64 30.59 -1.63
N ALA A 133 -2.98 29.54 -1.17
CA ALA A 133 -2.54 28.47 -2.03
C ALA A 133 -3.02 27.12 -1.48
N LYS A 134 -3.46 26.24 -2.38
CA LYS A 134 -3.66 24.82 -2.13
C LYS A 134 -2.83 24.04 -3.14
N VAL A 135 -2.12 23.02 -2.71
CA VAL A 135 -1.51 22.06 -3.61
C VAL A 135 -2.07 20.69 -3.32
N THR A 136 -2.50 19.99 -4.36
CA THR A 136 -2.93 18.59 -4.27
C THR A 136 -1.93 17.71 -5.00
N GLN A 137 -1.39 16.70 -4.29
CA GLN A 137 -0.49 15.72 -4.89
C GLN A 137 -1.21 14.40 -5.14
N TYR A 138 -0.84 13.71 -6.22
CA TYR A 138 -1.24 12.33 -6.53
C TYR A 138 -0.29 11.69 -7.55
N SER A 139 -0.39 10.38 -7.70
CA SER A 139 0.17 9.58 -8.80
C SER A 139 -0.95 8.80 -9.48
N PRO A 140 -0.80 8.33 -10.73
CA PRO A 140 -1.87 7.64 -11.46
C PRO A 140 -2.04 6.18 -11.01
N ILE A 141 -2.25 5.95 -9.73
CA ILE A 141 -2.45 4.63 -9.11
C ILE A 141 -3.90 4.15 -9.26
N ILE A 142 -4.36 4.15 -10.49
CA ILE A 142 -5.74 3.87 -10.86
C ILE A 142 -6.00 2.36 -10.78
N PRO A 143 -7.06 1.90 -10.08
CA PRO A 143 -7.43 0.48 -10.08
C PRO A 143 -7.56 -0.10 -11.48
N GLU A 144 -7.05 -1.32 -11.67
CA GLU A 144 -7.04 -2.08 -12.94
C GLU A 144 -6.28 -1.42 -14.11
N ASP A 145 -5.66 -0.26 -13.93
CA ASP A 145 -4.79 0.36 -14.94
C ASP A 145 -3.34 -0.08 -14.74
N TYR A 146 -3.00 -1.29 -15.20
CA TYR A 146 -1.69 -1.94 -14.99
C TYR A 146 -0.51 -1.22 -15.66
N GLN A 147 -0.78 -0.33 -16.60
CA GLN A 147 0.23 0.52 -17.20
C GLN A 147 0.57 1.70 -16.29
N ARG A 148 -0.42 2.54 -16.02
CA ARG A 148 -0.22 3.83 -15.33
C ARG A 148 0.11 3.65 -13.85
N VAL A 149 -0.41 2.59 -13.23
CA VAL A 149 -0.08 2.26 -11.83
C VAL A 149 1.42 1.94 -11.61
N SER A 150 2.20 1.75 -12.70
CA SER A 150 3.66 1.54 -12.63
C SER A 150 4.49 2.82 -12.83
N TYR A 151 3.87 3.97 -13.11
CA TYR A 151 4.60 5.16 -13.54
C TYR A 151 5.37 5.87 -12.42
N PRO A 152 6.64 6.25 -12.68
CA PRO A 152 7.47 7.01 -11.77
C PRO A 152 7.17 8.52 -11.88
N VAL A 153 6.02 8.95 -11.38
CA VAL A 153 5.56 10.33 -11.52
C VAL A 153 4.69 10.78 -10.35
N GLY A 154 4.85 12.03 -9.95
CA GLY A 154 3.96 12.75 -9.06
C GLY A 154 3.44 14.02 -9.72
N VAL A 155 2.16 14.27 -9.55
CA VAL A 155 1.45 15.48 -9.98
C VAL A 155 1.23 16.36 -8.75
N TYR A 156 1.57 17.64 -8.85
CA TYR A 156 1.29 18.67 -7.85
C TYR A 156 0.43 19.76 -8.51
N GLU A 157 -0.90 19.65 -8.33
CA GLU A 157 -1.85 20.65 -8.82
C GLU A 157 -1.94 21.82 -7.82
N TRP A 158 -1.41 22.97 -8.22
CA TRP A 158 -1.46 24.20 -7.43
C TRP A 158 -2.71 25.02 -7.78
N GLU A 159 -3.49 25.34 -6.77
CA GLU A 159 -4.59 26.28 -6.83
C GLU A 159 -4.21 27.55 -6.06
N LEU A 160 -4.15 28.68 -6.78
CA LEU A 160 -3.81 29.98 -6.20
C LEU A 160 -5.03 30.89 -6.25
N THR A 161 -5.44 31.44 -5.11
CA THR A 161 -6.60 32.34 -4.98
C THR A 161 -6.17 33.68 -4.41
N ASN A 162 -6.51 34.78 -5.10
CA ASN A 162 -6.30 36.14 -4.60
C ASN A 162 -7.58 36.66 -3.92
N PRO A 163 -7.71 36.59 -2.58
CA PRO A 163 -8.88 37.09 -1.87
C PRO A 163 -8.81 38.60 -1.59
N THR A 164 -7.78 39.28 -2.04
CA THR A 164 -7.55 40.70 -1.77
C THR A 164 -8.25 41.62 -2.76
N THR A 165 -8.15 42.92 -2.56
CA THR A 165 -8.76 43.96 -3.42
C THR A 165 -7.81 44.49 -4.48
N GLN A 166 -6.56 44.02 -4.57
CA GLN A 166 -5.56 44.44 -5.56
C GLN A 166 -5.00 43.25 -6.32
N ASN A 167 -4.40 43.52 -7.48
CA ASN A 167 -3.69 42.47 -8.23
C ASN A 167 -2.47 41.98 -7.44
N TYR A 168 -2.17 40.70 -7.61
CA TYR A 168 -0.98 40.06 -7.07
C TYR A 168 -0.23 39.29 -8.15
N ASP A 169 1.08 39.50 -8.24
CA ASP A 169 1.95 38.49 -8.87
C ASP A 169 2.20 37.38 -7.87
N ALA A 170 1.89 36.16 -8.26
CA ALA A 170 2.13 34.96 -7.47
C ALA A 170 2.95 33.95 -8.28
N ALA A 171 3.88 33.30 -7.64
CA ALA A 171 4.67 32.24 -8.27
C ALA A 171 4.95 31.10 -7.30
N ILE A 172 5.05 29.87 -7.84
CA ILE A 172 5.50 28.69 -7.11
C ILE A 172 6.76 28.15 -7.80
N MET A 173 7.77 27.83 -7.02
CA MET A 173 8.99 27.16 -7.47
C MET A 173 9.14 25.83 -6.74
N LEU A 174 9.49 24.77 -7.49
CA LEU A 174 10.00 23.51 -6.95
C LEU A 174 11.48 23.41 -7.29
N THR A 175 12.33 23.27 -6.26
CA THR A 175 13.74 22.93 -6.41
C THR A 175 13.93 21.42 -6.25
N TRP A 176 14.86 20.83 -7.01
CA TRP A 176 15.15 19.41 -6.99
C TRP A 176 16.61 19.11 -7.19
N GLU A 177 17.07 17.98 -6.68
CA GLU A 177 18.43 17.46 -6.91
C GLU A 177 18.34 16.07 -7.54
N ASN A 178 19.16 15.83 -8.56
CA ASN A 178 19.48 14.48 -9.01
C ASN A 178 20.80 14.03 -8.39
N PRO A 179 20.80 13.22 -7.32
CA PRO A 179 22.03 12.74 -6.68
C PRO A 179 22.87 11.83 -7.61
N TYR A 180 22.27 11.33 -8.68
CA TYR A 180 22.88 10.46 -9.69
C TYR A 180 23.19 11.21 -11.00
N GLY A 181 23.09 12.53 -10.98
CA GLY A 181 23.14 13.37 -12.18
C GLY A 181 24.53 13.89 -12.50
N SER A 182 24.62 14.58 -13.63
CA SER A 182 25.84 15.24 -14.09
C SER A 182 25.63 16.65 -14.65
N SER A 183 24.43 16.97 -15.11
CA SER A 183 24.11 18.22 -15.79
C SER A 183 22.59 18.44 -15.83
N ALA A 184 22.16 19.58 -16.35
CA ALA A 184 20.76 19.88 -16.59
C ALA A 184 20.52 20.31 -18.05
N SER A 185 19.31 20.08 -18.54
CA SER A 185 18.87 20.44 -19.90
C SER A 185 17.49 21.08 -19.87
N LEU A 186 17.30 22.13 -20.69
CA LEU A 186 15.99 22.72 -20.91
C LEU A 186 15.22 21.94 -21.98
N VAL A 187 13.97 21.62 -21.72
CA VAL A 187 13.09 20.90 -22.64
C VAL A 187 11.77 21.65 -22.79
N THR A 188 11.21 21.61 -24.00
CA THR A 188 9.94 22.28 -24.34
C THR A 188 9.23 21.52 -25.45
N ASP A 189 7.89 21.40 -25.35
CA ASP A 189 7.04 20.86 -26.40
C ASP A 189 5.70 21.62 -26.35
N GLY A 190 5.50 22.52 -27.35
CA GLY A 190 4.36 23.42 -27.34
C GLY A 190 4.36 24.31 -26.08
N ASN A 191 3.33 24.16 -25.27
CA ASN A 191 3.18 24.87 -24.00
C ASN A 191 3.69 24.08 -22.78
N TYR A 192 4.19 22.87 -22.97
CA TYR A 192 4.84 22.09 -21.93
C TYR A 192 6.30 22.53 -21.80
N THR A 193 6.70 22.86 -20.61
CA THR A 193 8.00 23.45 -20.30
C THR A 193 8.63 22.73 -19.12
N GLY A 194 9.85 22.20 -19.29
CA GLY A 194 10.50 21.40 -18.25
C GLY A 194 12.01 21.59 -18.16
N LEU A 195 12.56 21.09 -17.09
CA LEU A 195 13.99 20.96 -16.80
C LEU A 195 14.28 19.48 -16.52
N VAL A 196 15.17 18.88 -17.30
CA VAL A 196 15.69 17.55 -17.05
C VAL A 196 17.01 17.68 -16.28
N LEU A 197 17.11 16.99 -15.16
CA LEU A 197 18.36 16.78 -14.42
C LEU A 197 18.93 15.44 -14.88
N ASN A 198 19.87 15.51 -15.81
CA ASN A 198 20.35 14.37 -16.59
C ASN A 198 21.14 13.39 -15.72
N LYS A 199 21.03 12.10 -16.04
CA LYS A 199 21.85 11.05 -15.43
C LYS A 199 23.34 11.24 -15.72
N ALA A 200 24.20 10.71 -14.85
CA ALA A 200 25.62 10.60 -15.13
C ALA A 200 25.91 9.49 -16.17
N GLY A 201 26.91 9.74 -17.01
CA GLY A 201 27.37 8.78 -18.02
C GLY A 201 26.44 8.65 -19.23
N THR A 202 26.87 7.84 -20.20
CA THR A 202 26.16 7.54 -21.44
C THR A 202 25.84 6.04 -21.52
N GLY A 203 24.88 5.69 -22.37
CA GLY A 203 24.48 4.30 -22.59
C GLY A 203 23.40 3.79 -21.63
N THR A 204 23.09 2.50 -21.73
CA THR A 204 22.08 1.84 -20.92
C THR A 204 22.54 1.75 -19.47
N PRO A 205 21.70 2.09 -18.50
CA PRO A 205 22.00 1.92 -17.08
C PRO A 205 22.34 0.47 -16.72
N THR A 206 23.27 0.32 -15.80
CA THR A 206 23.70 -0.96 -15.24
C THR A 206 23.50 -1.05 -13.73
N LEU A 207 23.11 0.08 -13.11
CA LEU A 207 22.91 0.25 -11.67
C LEU A 207 21.62 1.04 -11.42
N GLU A 208 21.01 0.82 -10.28
CA GLU A 208 19.83 1.57 -9.82
C GLU A 208 20.11 3.04 -9.50
N THR A 209 21.38 3.44 -9.43
CA THR A 209 21.82 4.84 -9.25
C THR A 209 22.02 5.58 -10.57
N GLN A 210 21.54 5.05 -11.68
CA GLN A 210 21.73 5.64 -13.01
C GLN A 210 20.38 6.00 -13.63
N GLY A 211 19.96 7.23 -13.43
CA GLY A 211 18.72 7.74 -13.98
C GLY A 211 18.62 9.25 -13.92
N GLU A 212 17.53 9.78 -14.44
CA GLU A 212 17.29 11.21 -14.52
C GLU A 212 15.98 11.60 -13.83
N PHE A 213 15.83 12.90 -13.52
CA PHE A 213 14.61 13.51 -13.03
C PHE A 213 14.15 14.61 -13.98
N CYS A 214 12.85 14.85 -14.04
CA CYS A 214 12.28 15.98 -14.75
C CYS A 214 11.31 16.74 -13.86
N LEU A 215 11.47 18.06 -13.84
CA LEU A 215 10.49 19.03 -13.35
C LEU A 215 9.81 19.68 -14.55
N ALA A 216 8.48 19.72 -14.58
CA ALA A 216 7.76 20.29 -15.70
C ALA A 216 6.50 21.04 -15.24
N SER A 217 6.05 21.99 -16.08
CA SER A 217 4.81 22.72 -15.87
C SER A 217 4.20 23.15 -17.22
N LEU A 218 3.02 23.77 -17.14
CA LEU A 218 2.23 24.19 -18.28
C LEU A 218 2.23 25.71 -18.40
N SER A 219 2.80 26.24 -19.50
CA SER A 219 2.71 27.66 -19.84
C SER A 219 1.40 27.98 -20.56
N SER A 220 0.94 29.23 -20.44
CA SER A 220 -0.22 29.75 -21.15
C SER A 220 -0.06 31.26 -21.40
N ALA A 221 -1.05 31.90 -22.03
CA ALA A 221 -1.01 33.35 -22.21
C ALA A 221 -0.84 34.15 -20.89
N ASN A 222 -1.32 33.59 -19.79
CA ASN A 222 -1.29 34.24 -18.46
C ASN A 222 -0.34 33.56 -17.46
N VAL A 223 0.30 32.47 -17.84
CA VAL A 223 1.22 31.70 -16.98
C VAL A 223 2.58 31.59 -17.64
N THR A 224 3.58 32.19 -17.03
CA THR A 224 4.98 32.07 -17.47
C THR A 224 5.66 30.97 -16.69
N VAL A 225 6.30 30.02 -17.39
CA VAL A 225 7.12 28.97 -16.79
C VAL A 225 8.59 29.22 -17.07
N THR A 226 9.39 29.24 -16.01
CA THR A 226 10.84 29.49 -16.07
C THR A 226 11.62 28.40 -15.36
N ARG A 227 12.88 28.21 -15.69
CA ARG A 227 13.70 27.07 -15.26
C ARG A 227 15.14 27.50 -15.07
N MET A 228 15.84 26.87 -14.12
CA MET A 228 17.27 27.14 -13.90
C MET A 228 17.95 25.95 -13.24
N SER A 229 19.23 25.72 -13.53
CA SER A 229 20.08 24.87 -12.70
C SER A 229 21.21 25.70 -12.07
N ALA A 230 21.63 25.30 -10.86
CA ALA A 230 22.66 26.01 -10.12
C ALA A 230 23.51 25.05 -9.28
N ALA A 231 24.68 25.51 -8.83
CA ALA A 231 25.56 24.72 -7.98
C ALA A 231 24.99 24.45 -6.58
N ASN A 232 24.01 25.23 -6.16
CA ASN A 232 23.32 25.05 -4.88
C ASN A 232 21.92 25.68 -4.91
N ARG A 233 21.06 25.27 -3.98
CA ARG A 233 19.69 25.77 -3.87
C ARG A 233 19.62 27.26 -3.59
N ALA A 234 20.55 27.83 -2.79
CA ALA A 234 20.53 29.24 -2.42
C ALA A 234 20.64 30.17 -3.65
N ALA A 235 21.35 29.75 -4.71
CA ALA A 235 21.41 30.52 -5.95
C ALA A 235 20.04 30.55 -6.66
N LEU A 236 19.28 29.44 -6.65
CA LEU A 236 17.93 29.37 -7.18
C LEU A 236 16.95 30.24 -6.35
N GLU A 237 17.07 30.21 -5.04
CA GLU A 237 16.25 31.06 -4.14
C GLU A 237 16.52 32.56 -4.38
N THR A 238 17.78 32.94 -4.57
CA THR A 238 18.18 34.33 -4.81
C THR A 238 17.58 34.84 -6.14
N ASP A 239 17.72 34.04 -7.21
CA ASP A 239 17.17 34.41 -8.51
C ASP A 239 15.64 34.54 -8.47
N PHE A 240 14.95 33.52 -7.93
CA PHE A 240 13.49 33.51 -7.76
C PHE A 240 12.96 34.65 -6.87
N SER A 241 13.72 35.08 -5.86
CA SER A 241 13.33 36.15 -4.95
C SER A 241 13.27 37.51 -5.61
N THR A 242 13.94 37.68 -6.75
CA THR A 242 14.03 38.97 -7.45
C THR A 242 12.67 39.39 -8.01
N ASP A 243 11.99 38.46 -8.68
CA ASP A 243 10.72 38.80 -9.35
C ASP A 243 9.72 37.61 -9.45
N GLY A 244 10.00 36.46 -8.82
CA GLY A 244 9.19 35.25 -8.88
C GLY A 244 9.41 34.40 -10.13
N ALA A 245 10.49 34.64 -10.88
CA ALA A 245 10.87 33.86 -12.06
C ALA A 245 12.31 33.35 -11.92
N LEU A 246 12.74 32.52 -12.87
CA LEU A 246 14.08 31.97 -12.97
C LEU A 246 14.72 32.42 -14.29
N SER A 247 16.04 32.54 -14.34
CA SER A 247 16.77 33.14 -15.47
C SER A 247 16.86 32.28 -16.74
N ASN A 248 16.28 31.07 -16.74
CA ASN A 248 16.34 30.10 -17.86
C ASN A 248 17.77 29.69 -18.26
N THR A 249 18.67 29.57 -17.28
CA THR A 249 20.06 29.15 -17.48
C THR A 249 20.31 27.76 -16.92
N VAL A 250 21.08 26.98 -17.62
CA VAL A 250 21.48 25.62 -17.20
C VAL A 250 22.98 25.39 -17.44
N GLY A 251 23.54 24.41 -16.73
CA GLY A 251 24.94 24.03 -16.82
C GLY A 251 25.21 22.63 -16.26
N SER A 252 26.46 22.35 -15.97
CA SER A 252 26.88 21.08 -15.36
C SER A 252 26.54 21.07 -13.86
N ASN A 253 25.26 21.15 -13.55
CA ASN A 253 24.72 21.18 -12.20
C ASN A 253 23.70 20.05 -12.03
N THR A 254 23.65 19.48 -10.82
CA THR A 254 22.72 18.41 -10.44
C THR A 254 21.51 18.94 -9.67
N ILE A 255 21.49 20.23 -9.33
CA ILE A 255 20.39 20.92 -8.63
C ILE A 255 19.73 21.87 -9.62
N GLY A 256 18.41 21.85 -9.69
CA GLY A 256 17.66 22.74 -10.55
C GLY A 256 16.28 23.04 -10.02
N ALA A 257 15.58 23.92 -10.72
CA ALA A 257 14.23 24.32 -10.38
C ALA A 257 13.37 24.60 -11.62
N VAL A 258 12.07 24.41 -11.44
CA VAL A 258 11.01 24.94 -12.29
C VAL A 258 10.17 25.90 -11.47
N ALA A 259 9.77 27.04 -12.05
CA ALA A 259 8.85 27.97 -11.45
C ALA A 259 7.76 28.37 -12.45
N PHE A 260 6.52 28.48 -11.99
CA PHE A 260 5.48 29.18 -12.72
C PHE A 260 5.13 30.49 -12.03
N LYS A 261 4.77 31.49 -12.81
CA LYS A 261 4.34 32.82 -12.36
C LYS A 261 3.05 33.25 -13.06
N VAL A 262 2.16 33.87 -12.31
CA VAL A 262 0.86 34.37 -12.77
C VAL A 262 0.50 35.67 -12.06
N THR A 263 -0.18 36.59 -12.77
CA THR A 263 -0.80 37.76 -12.17
C THR A 263 -2.27 37.47 -11.89
N LEU A 264 -2.70 37.59 -10.64
CA LEU A 264 -4.06 37.29 -10.18
C LEU A 264 -4.81 38.58 -9.90
N ALA A 265 -5.94 38.81 -10.59
CA ALA A 265 -6.89 39.86 -10.26
C ALA A 265 -7.59 39.56 -8.91
N PRO A 266 -8.20 40.58 -8.26
CA PRO A 266 -9.04 40.38 -7.07
C PRO A 266 -10.12 39.30 -7.29
N GLY A 267 -10.22 38.34 -6.38
CA GLY A 267 -11.16 37.23 -6.43
C GLY A 267 -10.80 36.12 -7.43
N GLN A 268 -9.72 36.25 -8.20
CA GLN A 268 -9.33 35.26 -9.18
C GLN A 268 -8.71 34.02 -8.53
N THR A 269 -9.07 32.84 -9.06
CA THR A 269 -8.45 31.54 -8.77
C THR A 269 -7.90 30.95 -10.07
N VAL A 270 -6.72 30.33 -10.01
CA VAL A 270 -6.10 29.59 -11.13
C VAL A 270 -5.60 28.23 -10.64
N ARG A 271 -5.58 27.22 -11.54
CA ARG A 271 -4.95 25.93 -11.31
C ARG A 271 -3.79 25.74 -12.28
N ILE A 272 -2.62 25.35 -11.75
CA ILE A 272 -1.40 25.19 -12.54
C ILE A 272 -0.62 23.99 -11.97
N PRO A 273 -0.28 22.97 -12.82
CA PRO A 273 0.47 21.80 -12.36
C PRO A 273 1.97 22.07 -12.25
N ILE A 274 2.61 21.40 -11.30
CA ILE A 274 4.03 21.03 -11.37
C ILE A 274 4.11 19.51 -11.40
N ILE A 275 4.81 18.96 -12.39
CA ILE A 275 5.06 17.53 -12.52
C ILE A 275 6.48 17.24 -12.05
N LEU A 276 6.61 16.20 -11.24
CA LEU A 276 7.87 15.58 -10.89
C LEU A 276 7.87 14.16 -11.44
N SER A 277 8.78 13.84 -12.34
CA SER A 277 8.95 12.49 -12.87
C SER A 277 10.41 12.06 -12.79
N TRP A 278 10.62 10.75 -12.79
CA TRP A 278 11.96 10.17 -12.80
C TRP A 278 12.01 8.98 -13.75
N ASP A 279 13.21 8.69 -14.26
CA ASP A 279 13.46 7.47 -15.02
C ASP A 279 14.72 6.80 -14.48
N ILE A 280 14.52 5.88 -13.54
CA ILE A 280 15.52 5.04 -12.90
C ILE A 280 15.14 3.60 -13.22
N PRO A 281 15.55 3.07 -14.39
CA PRO A 281 14.94 1.88 -14.97
C PRO A 281 15.30 0.57 -14.25
N ILE A 282 16.34 0.57 -13.43
CA ILE A 282 16.84 -0.60 -12.72
C ILE A 282 16.46 -0.53 -11.25
N THR A 283 16.07 -1.66 -10.69
CA THR A 283 16.07 -1.94 -9.26
C THR A 283 17.08 -3.04 -8.96
N GLN A 284 17.79 -2.96 -7.86
CA GLN A 284 18.87 -3.86 -7.52
C GLN A 284 18.72 -4.39 -6.10
N SER A 285 18.84 -5.72 -5.92
CA SER A 285 18.91 -6.33 -4.61
C SER A 285 20.31 -6.16 -3.99
N GLN A 286 20.44 -6.35 -2.67
CA GLN A 286 21.74 -6.28 -1.99
C GLN A 286 22.77 -7.28 -2.54
N TYR A 287 22.35 -8.46 -3.04
CA TYR A 287 23.24 -9.44 -3.66
C TYR A 287 23.38 -9.28 -5.18
N ASN A 288 23.10 -8.05 -5.70
CA ASN A 288 23.28 -7.68 -7.09
C ASN A 288 22.32 -8.34 -8.11
N ALA A 289 21.26 -8.98 -7.72
CA ALA A 289 20.20 -9.29 -8.67
C ALA A 289 19.59 -7.99 -9.19
N LYS A 290 19.46 -7.85 -10.50
CA LYS A 290 19.04 -6.61 -11.15
C LYS A 290 17.88 -6.84 -12.08
N TRP A 291 16.86 -6.03 -11.93
CA TRP A 291 15.62 -6.14 -12.69
C TRP A 291 15.28 -4.79 -13.32
N TYR A 292 14.79 -4.80 -14.56
CA TYR A 292 14.13 -3.62 -15.10
C TYR A 292 12.80 -3.41 -14.39
N ARG A 293 12.48 -2.17 -14.05
CA ARG A 293 11.21 -1.78 -13.46
C ARG A 293 10.07 -1.90 -14.48
N LYS A 294 8.86 -2.23 -14.03
CA LYS A 294 7.68 -2.49 -14.88
C LYS A 294 7.40 -1.38 -15.89
N TYR A 295 7.46 -0.12 -15.51
CA TYR A 295 7.18 1.00 -16.40
C TYR A 295 8.08 1.02 -17.66
N THR A 296 9.25 0.37 -17.65
CA THR A 296 10.16 0.29 -18.80
C THR A 296 9.60 -0.55 -19.97
N GLN A 297 8.50 -1.25 -19.78
CA GLN A 297 7.75 -1.87 -20.88
C GLN A 297 7.01 -0.84 -21.74
N HIS A 298 6.73 0.34 -21.18
CA HIS A 298 6.04 1.46 -21.85
C HIS A 298 7.00 2.56 -22.30
N PHE A 299 8.14 2.67 -21.61
CA PHE A 299 9.25 3.56 -21.94
C PHE A 299 10.51 2.73 -22.19
N ASN A 300 11.49 3.27 -22.91
CA ASN A 300 12.73 2.52 -23.14
C ASN A 300 13.56 2.36 -21.84
N ARG A 301 14.56 1.48 -21.87
CA ARG A 301 15.41 1.12 -20.74
C ARG A 301 16.69 1.99 -20.63
N LEU A 302 16.72 3.17 -21.25
CA LEU A 302 17.92 4.00 -21.33
C LEU A 302 18.11 4.94 -20.14
N GLY A 303 17.11 5.09 -19.28
CA GLY A 303 17.15 6.02 -18.14
C GLY A 303 17.14 7.49 -18.59
N THR A 304 16.46 7.78 -19.72
CA THR A 304 16.38 9.11 -20.35
C THR A 304 14.95 9.46 -20.79
N ASN A 305 13.94 8.90 -20.10
CA ASN A 305 12.52 9.10 -20.44
C ASN A 305 11.78 10.01 -19.46
N SER A 306 12.45 10.62 -18.48
CA SER A 306 11.77 11.43 -17.48
C SER A 306 10.93 12.55 -18.11
N TRP A 307 11.42 13.17 -19.20
CA TRP A 307 10.63 14.14 -19.96
C TRP A 307 9.42 13.53 -20.68
N ALA A 308 9.54 12.33 -21.25
CA ALA A 308 8.42 11.65 -21.90
C ALA A 308 7.31 11.32 -20.89
N ILE A 309 7.70 10.85 -19.70
CA ILE A 309 6.77 10.58 -18.58
C ILE A 309 6.10 11.89 -18.12
N ALA A 310 6.86 12.97 -17.95
CA ALA A 310 6.32 14.27 -17.55
C ALA A 310 5.32 14.83 -18.57
N ARG A 311 5.59 14.66 -19.87
CA ARG A 311 4.69 15.08 -20.95
C ARG A 311 3.36 14.33 -20.93
N GLU A 312 3.39 13.01 -20.75
CA GLU A 312 2.17 12.21 -20.62
C GLU A 312 1.39 12.67 -19.38
N ALA A 313 2.06 12.90 -18.25
CA ALA A 313 1.42 13.44 -17.07
C ALA A 313 0.77 14.81 -17.30
N LEU A 314 1.47 15.74 -17.96
CA LEU A 314 0.90 17.06 -18.31
C LEU A 314 -0.33 16.94 -19.21
N ALA A 315 -0.34 15.98 -20.13
CA ALA A 315 -1.47 15.75 -21.05
C ALA A 315 -2.65 15.09 -20.34
N ASP A 316 -2.40 14.05 -19.55
CA ASP A 316 -3.43 13.12 -19.07
C ASP A 316 -3.86 13.37 -17.61
N ARG A 317 -3.16 14.23 -16.86
CA ARG A 317 -3.39 14.45 -15.41
C ARG A 317 -4.85 14.67 -15.02
N ALA A 318 -5.61 15.41 -15.83
CA ALA A 318 -7.01 15.66 -15.53
C ALA A 318 -7.88 14.40 -15.62
N VAL A 319 -7.56 13.51 -16.57
CA VAL A 319 -8.22 12.20 -16.70
C VAL A 319 -7.80 11.29 -15.52
N TRP A 320 -6.54 11.35 -15.12
CA TRP A 320 -6.05 10.60 -13.97
C TRP A 320 -6.72 11.07 -12.68
N GLU A 321 -6.76 12.38 -12.45
CA GLU A 321 -7.44 12.98 -11.30
C GLU A 321 -8.91 12.55 -11.24
N GLN A 322 -9.63 12.63 -12.36
CA GLN A 322 -11.02 12.21 -12.43
C GLN A 322 -11.21 10.73 -12.05
N LYS A 323 -10.41 9.82 -12.62
CA LYS A 323 -10.53 8.38 -12.32
C LYS A 323 -10.22 8.05 -10.86
N LEU A 324 -9.22 8.73 -10.29
CA LEU A 324 -8.87 8.58 -8.88
C LEU A 324 -9.99 9.14 -7.98
N ASP A 325 -10.54 10.29 -8.33
CA ASP A 325 -11.65 10.90 -7.62
C ASP A 325 -12.89 10.01 -7.64
N GLU A 326 -13.24 9.45 -8.81
CA GLU A 326 -14.32 8.47 -8.94
C GLU A 326 -14.09 7.23 -8.06
N TRP A 327 -12.85 6.73 -7.97
CA TRP A 327 -12.53 5.60 -7.08
C TRP A 327 -12.69 5.97 -5.61
N VAL A 328 -12.18 7.12 -5.19
CA VAL A 328 -12.32 7.63 -3.83
C VAL A 328 -13.79 7.83 -3.48
N HIS A 329 -14.57 8.44 -4.37
CA HIS A 329 -16.01 8.66 -4.16
C HIS A 329 -16.82 7.35 -4.02
N ARG A 330 -16.46 6.29 -4.75
CA ARG A 330 -17.10 4.97 -4.56
C ARG A 330 -16.94 4.43 -3.14
N ILE A 331 -15.90 4.85 -2.43
CA ILE A 331 -15.65 4.48 -1.03
C ILE A 331 -16.30 5.48 -0.08
N THR A 332 -16.02 6.77 -0.25
CA THR A 332 -16.47 7.82 0.69
C THR A 332 -17.96 8.05 0.68
N ASP A 333 -18.59 7.92 -0.48
CA ASP A 333 -20.05 8.14 -0.63
C ASP A 333 -20.86 6.88 -0.38
N ASN A 334 -20.22 5.74 -0.11
CA ASN A 334 -20.94 4.51 0.18
C ASN A 334 -21.66 4.61 1.55
N PRO A 335 -23.00 4.59 1.58
CA PRO A 335 -23.76 4.74 2.82
C PRO A 335 -23.67 3.51 3.74
N ASN A 336 -23.23 2.37 3.21
CA ASN A 336 -23.10 1.12 3.96
C ASN A 336 -21.79 1.05 4.76
N TYR A 337 -20.83 1.95 4.50
CA TYR A 337 -19.57 1.94 5.21
C TYR A 337 -19.55 2.96 6.34
N PRO A 338 -19.13 2.58 7.55
CA PRO A 338 -18.90 3.52 8.63
C PRO A 338 -17.69 4.44 8.29
N GLU A 339 -17.67 5.63 8.87
CA GLU A 339 -16.67 6.65 8.53
C GLU A 339 -15.22 6.21 8.81
N TRP A 340 -15.00 5.42 9.87
CA TRP A 340 -13.69 4.84 10.15
C TRP A 340 -13.19 3.93 9.03
N LEU A 341 -14.10 3.12 8.45
CA LEU A 341 -13.76 2.19 7.37
C LEU A 341 -13.35 2.95 6.10
N LYS A 342 -14.11 3.98 5.72
CA LYS A 342 -13.79 4.83 4.57
C LYS A 342 -12.39 5.45 4.69
N SER A 343 -12.05 5.98 5.87
CA SER A 343 -10.74 6.54 6.14
C SER A 343 -9.62 5.50 6.04
N MET A 344 -9.80 4.35 6.71
CA MET A 344 -8.76 3.30 6.77
C MET A 344 -8.56 2.62 5.42
N LEU A 345 -9.63 2.34 4.65
CA LEU A 345 -9.52 1.76 3.30
C LEU A 345 -8.60 2.57 2.39
N LEU A 346 -8.71 3.88 2.43
CA LEU A 346 -7.91 4.77 1.59
C LEU A 346 -6.53 5.02 2.20
N ASN A 347 -6.47 5.44 3.46
CA ASN A 347 -5.20 5.88 4.05
C ASN A 347 -4.21 4.74 4.33
N GLU A 348 -4.64 3.48 4.52
CA GLU A 348 -3.72 2.34 4.66
C GLU A 348 -3.15 1.82 3.32
N MET A 349 -3.67 2.27 2.17
CA MET A 349 -3.17 1.88 0.86
C MET A 349 -1.73 2.36 0.57
N TYR A 350 -1.26 3.39 1.28
CA TYR A 350 0.09 3.92 1.11
C TYR A 350 1.17 2.84 1.16
N ILE A 351 0.95 1.77 1.93
CA ILE A 351 1.93 0.71 2.18
C ILE A 351 2.42 0.04 0.88
N TYR A 352 1.55 -0.14 -0.10
CA TYR A 352 1.91 -0.71 -1.39
C TYR A 352 2.71 0.24 -2.28
N PHE A 353 2.66 1.54 -2.02
CA PHE A 353 3.33 2.59 -2.79
C PHE A 353 4.55 3.16 -2.08
N THR A 354 4.92 2.58 -0.93
CA THR A 354 6.23 2.79 -0.33
C THR A 354 7.29 2.05 -1.14
N ALA A 355 8.57 2.27 -0.87
CA ALA A 355 9.67 1.64 -1.61
C ALA A 355 9.74 0.12 -1.48
N GLY A 356 8.81 -0.48 -0.75
CA GLY A 356 8.80 -1.91 -0.51
C GLY A 356 8.27 -2.77 -1.65
N THR A 357 7.94 -2.24 -2.83
CA THR A 357 7.44 -3.05 -3.95
C THR A 357 8.48 -3.25 -5.04
N TYR A 358 8.57 -4.50 -5.52
CA TYR A 358 9.23 -4.87 -6.76
C TYR A 358 8.18 -5.28 -7.80
N TRP A 359 8.30 -4.74 -9.00
CA TRP A 359 7.56 -5.20 -10.16
C TRP A 359 8.49 -5.17 -11.36
N GLU A 360 8.95 -6.36 -11.78
CA GLU A 360 9.99 -6.49 -12.77
C GLU A 360 9.44 -6.59 -14.20
N ALA A 361 10.30 -6.24 -15.16
CA ALA A 361 10.09 -6.33 -16.60
C ALA A 361 11.26 -7.02 -17.30
N GLY A 362 11.81 -8.03 -16.65
CA GLY A 362 12.97 -8.80 -17.11
C GLY A 362 14.28 -8.45 -16.43
N GLY A 363 15.26 -9.32 -16.58
CA GLY A 363 16.60 -9.17 -16.01
C GLY A 363 17.38 -8.00 -16.62
N ALA A 364 18.18 -7.31 -15.80
CA ALA A 364 18.97 -6.18 -16.20
C ALA A 364 20.47 -6.46 -15.99
N SER A 365 21.32 -5.89 -16.85
CA SER A 365 22.79 -5.91 -16.68
C SER A 365 23.38 -7.31 -16.48
N GLY A 366 22.95 -8.28 -17.29
CA GLY A 366 23.44 -9.68 -17.26
C GLY A 366 22.65 -10.62 -16.34
N GLN A 367 21.68 -10.12 -15.62
CA GLN A 367 20.71 -10.96 -14.90
C GLN A 367 19.83 -11.70 -15.92
N ALA A 368 19.66 -13.01 -15.76
CA ALA A 368 18.71 -13.77 -16.56
C ALA A 368 17.26 -13.34 -16.25
N ASP A 369 16.41 -13.39 -17.27
CA ASP A 369 14.98 -13.17 -17.09
C ASP A 369 14.38 -14.21 -16.14
N ASN A 370 13.35 -13.79 -15.41
CA ASN A 370 12.61 -14.70 -14.57
C ASN A 370 11.70 -15.56 -15.43
N PRO A 371 11.63 -16.90 -15.20
CA PRO A 371 10.73 -17.78 -15.97
C PRO A 371 9.25 -17.36 -15.89
N ALA A 372 8.84 -16.76 -14.78
CA ALA A 372 7.47 -16.31 -14.53
C ALA A 372 7.31 -14.81 -14.81
N GLU A 373 7.74 -14.29 -15.93
CA GLU A 373 7.69 -12.89 -16.36
C GLU A 373 6.77 -11.94 -15.55
N ASN A 374 7.18 -10.68 -15.39
CA ASN A 374 6.43 -9.64 -14.68
C ASN A 374 6.17 -9.95 -13.19
N MET A 375 7.13 -10.58 -12.50
CA MET A 375 6.96 -10.90 -11.10
C MET A 375 6.78 -9.65 -10.26
N PHE A 376 5.82 -9.70 -9.35
CA PHE A 376 5.52 -8.66 -8.39
C PHE A 376 5.68 -9.19 -6.98
N SER A 377 6.21 -8.36 -6.11
CA SER A 377 6.19 -8.61 -4.67
C SER A 377 6.24 -7.30 -3.88
N HIS A 378 5.87 -7.39 -2.63
CA HIS A 378 5.90 -6.30 -1.67
C HIS A 378 6.65 -6.74 -0.42
N LEU A 379 7.26 -5.76 0.23
CA LEU A 379 7.99 -5.95 1.48
C LEU A 379 6.99 -6.15 2.63
N GLU A 380 7.28 -7.08 3.53
CA GLU A 380 6.52 -7.29 4.76
C GLU A 380 6.60 -6.04 5.66
N SER A 381 7.83 -5.61 5.97
CA SER A 381 8.15 -4.38 6.66
C SER A 381 9.62 -4.01 6.44
N TYR A 382 10.07 -2.86 6.95
CA TYR A 382 11.49 -2.51 6.85
C TYR A 382 12.39 -3.26 7.84
N ILE A 383 11.84 -3.74 8.94
CA ILE A 383 12.58 -4.52 9.95
C ILE A 383 12.59 -6.00 9.58
N TYR A 384 11.43 -6.51 9.14
CA TYR A 384 11.29 -7.87 8.61
C TYR A 384 11.33 -7.76 7.09
N ASP A 385 12.52 -7.78 6.53
CA ASP A 385 12.82 -7.43 5.14
C ASP A 385 12.53 -8.57 4.13
N PHE A 386 11.50 -9.35 4.40
CA PHE A 386 11.03 -10.44 3.54
C PHE A 386 10.03 -9.93 2.51
N TYR A 387 10.09 -10.49 1.32
CA TYR A 387 9.19 -10.13 0.23
C TYR A 387 8.06 -11.15 0.08
N GLY A 388 6.84 -10.64 0.00
CA GLY A 388 5.65 -11.41 -0.27
C GLY A 388 5.24 -12.36 0.85
N THR A 389 5.80 -12.26 2.05
CA THR A 389 5.57 -13.16 3.19
C THR A 389 4.18 -13.76 3.18
N SER A 390 4.06 -15.08 2.96
CA SER A 390 2.81 -15.72 2.54
C SER A 390 1.71 -15.69 3.60
N ASP A 391 2.07 -15.82 4.86
CA ASP A 391 1.14 -15.74 5.98
C ASP A 391 0.66 -14.30 6.25
N VAL A 392 1.49 -13.31 5.97
CA VAL A 392 1.16 -11.89 6.09
C VAL A 392 0.25 -11.45 4.96
N ARG A 393 0.58 -11.81 3.72
CA ARG A 393 -0.25 -11.46 2.57
C ARG A 393 -1.62 -12.15 2.56
N PHE A 394 -1.77 -13.29 3.23
CA PHE A 394 -3.06 -13.96 3.41
C PHE A 394 -4.12 -12.97 3.97
N TYR A 395 -3.72 -12.14 4.92
CA TYR A 395 -4.55 -11.06 5.45
C TYR A 395 -4.47 -9.80 4.57
N GLY A 396 -3.28 -9.32 4.27
CA GLY A 396 -3.07 -8.00 3.67
C GLY A 396 -3.39 -7.93 2.17
N SER A 397 -3.31 -9.02 1.42
CA SER A 397 -3.48 -8.96 -0.04
C SER A 397 -4.90 -8.71 -0.54
N TRP A 398 -5.89 -8.63 0.34
CA TRP A 398 -7.26 -8.25 -0.03
C TRP A 398 -7.33 -6.90 -0.74
N ALA A 399 -6.53 -5.93 -0.31
CA ALA A 399 -6.47 -4.63 -0.97
C ALA A 399 -5.93 -4.73 -2.39
N LEU A 400 -4.85 -5.52 -2.58
CA LEU A 400 -4.25 -5.75 -3.89
C LEU A 400 -5.21 -6.51 -4.81
N PHE A 401 -5.78 -7.61 -4.31
CA PHE A 401 -6.77 -8.42 -5.01
C PHE A 401 -7.99 -7.59 -5.48
N MET A 402 -8.56 -6.76 -4.60
CA MET A 402 -9.78 -6.01 -4.92
C MET A 402 -9.57 -4.83 -5.87
N ASN A 403 -8.34 -4.36 -6.06
CA ASN A 403 -8.05 -3.21 -6.92
C ASN A 403 -7.15 -3.58 -8.12
N TRP A 404 -6.29 -4.58 -8.00
CA TRP A 404 -5.37 -5.03 -9.06
C TRP A 404 -5.21 -6.56 -9.02
N PRO A 405 -6.28 -7.34 -9.31
CA PRO A 405 -6.27 -8.80 -9.16
C PRO A 405 -5.16 -9.51 -9.93
N GLU A 406 -4.79 -9.03 -11.14
CA GLU A 406 -3.73 -9.66 -11.92
C GLU A 406 -2.34 -9.53 -11.26
N ILE A 407 -2.12 -8.48 -10.47
CA ILE A 407 -0.88 -8.33 -9.68
C ILE A 407 -0.86 -9.33 -8.53
N ASP A 408 -1.98 -9.53 -7.86
CA ASP A 408 -2.08 -10.51 -6.76
C ASP A 408 -1.88 -11.94 -7.25
N LYS A 409 -2.49 -12.31 -8.40
CA LYS A 409 -2.28 -13.59 -9.06
C LYS A 409 -0.82 -13.86 -9.41
N GLN A 410 -0.05 -12.82 -9.82
CA GLN A 410 1.38 -12.96 -10.08
C GLN A 410 2.17 -13.32 -8.81
N CYS A 411 1.80 -12.76 -7.66
CA CYS A 411 2.36 -13.18 -6.38
C CYS A 411 2.03 -14.63 -6.05
N ILE A 412 0.77 -15.04 -6.19
CA ILE A 412 0.30 -16.38 -5.85
C ILE A 412 1.02 -17.44 -6.71
N LYS A 413 1.23 -17.18 -8.00
CA LYS A 413 1.97 -18.08 -8.89
C LYS A 413 3.37 -18.40 -8.36
N GLN A 414 4.06 -17.42 -7.78
CA GLN A 414 5.39 -17.64 -7.21
C GLN A 414 5.37 -18.55 -5.98
N PHE A 415 4.33 -18.47 -5.17
CA PHE A 415 4.14 -19.39 -4.05
C PHE A 415 3.73 -20.79 -4.53
N ALA A 416 2.92 -20.89 -5.57
CA ALA A 416 2.63 -22.16 -6.22
C ALA A 416 3.91 -22.84 -6.76
N ASP A 417 4.81 -22.07 -7.39
CA ASP A 417 6.12 -22.56 -7.83
C ASP A 417 6.96 -23.09 -6.67
N SER A 418 6.90 -22.45 -5.51
CA SER A 418 7.69 -22.85 -4.35
C SER A 418 7.33 -24.25 -3.83
N VAL A 419 6.06 -24.62 -3.93
CA VAL A 419 5.56 -25.97 -3.54
C VAL A 419 6.10 -27.05 -4.45
N TYR A 420 6.10 -26.80 -5.75
CA TYR A 420 6.47 -27.78 -6.77
C TYR A 420 7.98 -27.84 -7.01
N ASN A 421 8.71 -26.79 -6.73
CA ASN A 421 10.16 -26.63 -6.88
C ASN A 421 10.74 -27.13 -8.19
N ASN A 422 10.40 -26.50 -9.29
CA ASN A 422 11.02 -26.74 -10.59
C ASN A 422 12.38 -26.05 -10.77
N ARG A 423 12.88 -25.36 -9.73
CA ARG A 423 14.09 -24.55 -9.78
C ARG A 423 15.15 -25.12 -8.87
N SER A 424 16.24 -25.61 -9.47
CA SER A 424 17.37 -26.20 -8.76
C SER A 424 18.16 -25.20 -7.86
N ASP A 425 17.96 -23.90 -8.07
CA ASP A 425 18.60 -22.82 -7.31
C ASP A 425 17.86 -22.45 -6.01
N ARG A 426 16.70 -23.09 -5.75
CA ARG A 426 15.87 -22.82 -4.58
C ARG A 426 15.59 -24.10 -3.79
N PRO A 427 16.04 -24.19 -2.54
CA PRO A 427 15.97 -25.44 -1.77
C PRO A 427 14.59 -25.76 -1.19
N ALA A 428 13.55 -24.99 -1.45
CA ALA A 428 12.18 -25.33 -1.08
C ALA A 428 11.64 -26.47 -1.96
N GLY A 429 10.39 -26.85 -1.86
CA GLY A 429 9.79 -27.82 -2.76
C GLY A 429 9.58 -29.21 -2.16
N LEU A 430 9.56 -29.28 -0.85
CA LEU A 430 9.19 -30.50 -0.12
C LEU A 430 7.67 -30.65 0.04
N GLY A 431 6.89 -30.06 -0.88
CA GLY A 431 5.44 -30.00 -0.80
C GLY A 431 4.91 -28.87 0.11
N THR A 432 5.77 -27.93 0.49
CA THR A 432 5.40 -26.82 1.36
C THR A 432 5.47 -25.47 0.63
N THR A 433 4.50 -24.63 0.89
CA THR A 433 4.51 -23.23 0.47
C THR A 433 5.64 -22.49 1.18
N ALA A 434 6.43 -21.74 0.43
CA ALA A 434 7.47 -20.90 1.02
C ALA A 434 6.87 -19.85 1.97
N HIS A 435 7.62 -19.49 3.02
CA HIS A 435 7.29 -18.36 3.88
C HIS A 435 7.36 -17.05 3.10
N ASP A 436 8.41 -16.87 2.29
CA ASP A 436 8.67 -15.66 1.51
C ASP A 436 9.34 -16.00 0.16
N ILE A 437 9.39 -15.02 -0.73
CA ILE A 437 10.05 -15.10 -2.05
C ILE A 437 11.35 -14.30 -2.08
N GLY A 438 12.08 -14.31 -0.99
CA GLY A 438 13.35 -13.67 -0.78
C GLY A 438 13.27 -12.49 0.16
N SER A 439 14.45 -11.99 0.53
CA SER A 439 14.64 -10.75 1.29
C SER A 439 15.04 -9.60 0.37
N ARG A 440 15.31 -8.43 0.92
CA ARG A 440 15.95 -7.33 0.16
C ARG A 440 17.29 -7.74 -0.46
N ALA A 441 17.93 -8.77 0.10
CA ALA A 441 19.21 -9.25 -0.44
C ALA A 441 19.03 -10.07 -1.74
N ASP A 442 17.94 -10.80 -1.87
CA ASP A 442 17.81 -11.89 -2.85
C ASP A 442 16.37 -12.09 -3.40
N VAL A 443 15.56 -11.04 -3.42
CA VAL A 443 14.18 -11.08 -3.95
C VAL A 443 14.13 -11.70 -5.36
N PHE A 444 13.15 -12.59 -5.60
CA PHE A 444 12.94 -13.38 -6.81
C PHE A 444 14.04 -14.39 -7.16
N THR A 445 15.12 -14.43 -6.39
CA THR A 445 16.22 -15.40 -6.62
C THR A 445 16.30 -16.45 -5.52
N ARG A 446 15.47 -16.35 -4.48
CA ARG A 446 15.42 -17.28 -3.35
C ARG A 446 13.99 -17.46 -2.85
N TRP A 447 13.69 -18.60 -2.26
CA TRP A 447 12.55 -18.84 -1.39
C TRP A 447 13.02 -19.09 0.04
N ASN A 448 12.19 -18.78 1.05
CA ASN A 448 12.51 -18.96 2.46
C ASN A 448 13.81 -18.26 2.85
N ALA A 449 13.85 -16.93 2.67
CA ALA A 449 14.92 -16.12 3.25
C ALA A 449 14.82 -16.05 4.77
N TYR A 450 13.61 -16.21 5.32
CA TYR A 450 13.35 -16.38 6.73
C TYR A 450 14.06 -17.63 7.28
N VAL A 451 14.90 -17.44 8.29
CA VAL A 451 15.74 -18.50 8.86
C VAL A 451 15.62 -18.62 10.38
N TYR A 452 14.72 -17.86 11.00
CA TYR A 452 14.54 -17.88 12.44
C TYR A 452 13.88 -19.17 12.93
N ARG A 453 13.02 -19.76 12.10
CA ARG A 453 12.34 -21.04 12.31
C ARG A 453 12.34 -21.85 11.02
N ASP A 454 12.11 -23.13 11.10
CA ASP A 454 11.94 -24.00 9.93
C ASP A 454 10.51 -23.90 9.40
N SER A 455 10.27 -22.93 8.51
CA SER A 455 8.94 -22.70 7.90
C SER A 455 8.47 -23.85 6.99
N THR A 456 9.35 -24.82 6.63
CA THR A 456 8.93 -25.98 5.81
C THR A 456 8.04 -26.94 6.59
N ASN A 457 7.95 -26.80 7.90
CA ASN A 457 7.09 -27.58 8.78
C ASN A 457 5.85 -26.82 9.28
N TRP A 458 5.68 -25.57 8.87
CA TRP A 458 4.54 -24.78 9.30
C TRP A 458 3.21 -25.35 8.81
N LYS A 459 2.20 -25.32 9.69
CA LYS A 459 0.91 -26.00 9.49
C LYS A 459 -0.12 -25.13 8.76
N ASP A 460 0.14 -23.85 8.62
CA ASP A 460 -0.81 -22.87 8.08
C ASP A 460 -0.53 -22.44 6.62
N LEU A 461 0.75 -22.45 6.17
CA LEU A 461 1.14 -21.89 4.89
C LEU A 461 0.49 -22.57 3.69
N ASN A 462 0.41 -23.91 3.68
CA ASN A 462 -0.20 -24.68 2.60
C ASN A 462 -1.70 -24.39 2.47
N SER A 463 -2.42 -24.38 3.59
CA SER A 463 -3.84 -24.06 3.63
C SER A 463 -4.11 -22.64 3.16
N LYS A 464 -3.27 -21.69 3.54
CA LYS A 464 -3.36 -20.29 3.09
C LYS A 464 -3.15 -20.15 1.59
N LEU A 465 -2.19 -20.87 1.01
CA LEU A 465 -2.00 -20.87 -0.45
C LEU A 465 -3.28 -21.32 -1.18
N VAL A 466 -3.84 -22.46 -0.78
CA VAL A 466 -5.04 -23.02 -1.40
C VAL A 466 -6.22 -22.04 -1.31
N LEU A 467 -6.40 -21.42 -0.14
CA LEU A 467 -7.44 -20.41 0.09
C LEU A 467 -7.24 -19.16 -0.78
N MET A 468 -6.01 -18.66 -0.93
CA MET A 468 -5.70 -17.52 -1.79
C MET A 468 -5.89 -17.85 -3.28
N VAL A 469 -5.50 -19.05 -3.73
CA VAL A 469 -5.76 -19.50 -5.12
C VAL A 469 -7.26 -19.55 -5.38
N TYR A 470 -8.03 -20.14 -4.46
CA TYR A 470 -9.49 -20.19 -4.61
C TYR A 470 -10.10 -18.79 -4.59
N ARG A 471 -9.67 -17.89 -3.68
CA ARG A 471 -10.15 -16.51 -3.59
C ARG A 471 -10.01 -15.81 -4.94
N ASP A 472 -8.81 -15.78 -5.48
CA ASP A 472 -8.51 -14.99 -6.68
C ASP A 472 -9.22 -15.57 -7.91
N TRP A 473 -9.25 -16.88 -8.04
CA TRP A 473 -9.97 -17.53 -9.13
C TRP A 473 -11.49 -17.34 -9.01
N HIS A 474 -12.04 -17.56 -7.79
CA HIS A 474 -13.50 -17.54 -7.55
C HIS A 474 -14.08 -16.13 -7.64
N LEU A 475 -13.47 -15.18 -6.95
CA LEU A 475 -14.02 -13.81 -6.85
C LEU A 475 -13.76 -12.97 -8.10
N THR A 476 -12.85 -13.39 -9.00
CA THR A 476 -12.72 -12.83 -10.35
C THR A 476 -13.63 -13.50 -11.39
N GLY A 477 -14.65 -14.22 -10.95
CA GLY A 477 -15.71 -14.76 -11.80
C GLY A 477 -15.47 -16.16 -12.36
N ARG A 478 -14.46 -16.88 -11.88
CA ARG A 478 -14.12 -18.27 -12.28
C ARG A 478 -13.76 -18.42 -13.78
N THR A 479 -13.29 -17.37 -14.42
CA THR A 479 -13.03 -17.36 -15.87
C THR A 479 -11.56 -17.54 -16.21
N ASP A 480 -10.64 -17.33 -15.28
CA ASP A 480 -9.20 -17.46 -15.48
C ASP A 480 -8.74 -18.92 -15.31
N SER A 481 -8.91 -19.70 -16.38
CA SER A 481 -8.45 -21.09 -16.42
C SER A 481 -6.94 -21.20 -16.35
N ASP A 482 -6.19 -20.28 -16.95
CA ASP A 482 -4.73 -20.33 -17.02
C ASP A 482 -4.12 -20.12 -15.62
N PHE A 483 -4.67 -19.24 -14.83
CA PHE A 483 -4.26 -19.08 -13.43
C PHE A 483 -4.54 -20.32 -12.59
N LEU A 484 -5.76 -20.89 -12.73
CA LEU A 484 -6.12 -22.13 -12.04
C LEU A 484 -5.23 -23.28 -12.46
N ASP A 485 -5.00 -23.46 -13.76
CA ASP A 485 -4.16 -24.52 -14.31
C ASP A 485 -2.72 -24.43 -13.80
N TYR A 486 -2.20 -23.20 -13.73
CA TYR A 486 -0.86 -22.94 -13.19
C TYR A 486 -0.72 -23.37 -11.72
N CYS A 487 -1.69 -23.02 -10.88
CA CYS A 487 -1.61 -23.24 -9.44
C CYS A 487 -2.10 -24.64 -8.98
N TRP A 488 -2.93 -25.32 -9.79
CA TRP A 488 -3.67 -26.49 -9.34
C TRP A 488 -2.78 -27.65 -8.86
N GLN A 489 -1.70 -27.97 -9.57
CA GLN A 489 -0.81 -29.05 -9.14
C GLN A 489 -0.16 -28.76 -7.79
N SER A 490 0.24 -27.52 -7.55
CA SER A 490 0.79 -27.07 -6.27
C SER A 490 -0.24 -27.16 -5.14
N CYS A 491 -1.49 -26.78 -5.40
CA CYS A 491 -2.58 -26.94 -4.43
C CYS A 491 -2.76 -28.41 -4.02
N LYS A 492 -2.77 -29.35 -4.98
CA LYS A 492 -2.86 -30.78 -4.67
C LYS A 492 -1.72 -31.26 -3.79
N ILE A 493 -0.47 -30.91 -4.14
CA ILE A 493 0.71 -31.31 -3.37
C ILE A 493 0.66 -30.71 -1.96
N ALA A 494 0.30 -29.45 -1.84
CA ALA A 494 0.16 -28.74 -0.55
C ALA A 494 -0.87 -29.43 0.35
N MET A 495 -2.04 -29.78 -0.19
CA MET A 495 -3.09 -30.48 0.58
C MET A 495 -2.65 -31.88 1.03
N GLU A 496 -1.96 -32.66 0.16
CA GLU A 496 -1.44 -33.96 0.55
C GLU A 496 -0.34 -33.84 1.61
N LYS A 497 0.54 -32.84 1.50
CA LYS A 497 1.57 -32.59 2.53
C LYS A 497 0.94 -32.25 3.87
N THR A 498 -0.06 -31.37 3.91
CA THR A 498 -0.75 -31.00 5.14
C THR A 498 -1.43 -32.22 5.79
N ALA A 499 -2.07 -33.07 4.98
CA ALA A 499 -2.65 -34.31 5.49
C ALA A 499 -1.63 -35.26 6.14
N THR A 500 -0.34 -35.20 5.80
CA THR A 500 0.71 -35.98 6.47
C THR A 500 1.16 -35.39 7.80
N GLN A 501 0.66 -34.23 8.17
CA GLN A 501 1.00 -33.56 9.44
C GLN A 501 0.03 -33.92 10.59
N ASP A 502 -0.96 -34.74 10.31
CA ASP A 502 -1.82 -35.44 11.26
C ASP A 502 -1.03 -36.58 11.90
N ALA A 503 -0.68 -36.47 13.17
CA ALA A 503 0.18 -37.42 13.86
C ALA A 503 -0.60 -38.46 14.70
N ASP A 504 -1.81 -38.13 15.13
CA ASP A 504 -2.64 -38.99 15.95
C ASP A 504 -3.79 -39.68 15.21
N GLY A 505 -4.03 -39.26 13.94
CA GLY A 505 -4.98 -39.92 13.03
C GLY A 505 -6.40 -39.40 13.15
N ASP A 506 -6.61 -38.23 13.65
CA ASP A 506 -7.91 -37.60 13.82
C ASP A 506 -8.35 -36.72 12.62
N GLY A 507 -7.44 -36.53 11.65
CA GLY A 507 -7.67 -35.77 10.42
C GLY A 507 -7.30 -34.31 10.47
N LEU A 508 -6.70 -33.81 11.54
CA LEU A 508 -6.22 -32.45 11.72
C LEU A 508 -4.68 -32.39 11.73
N PRO A 509 -4.05 -31.30 11.31
CA PRO A 509 -2.61 -31.15 11.42
C PRO A 509 -2.20 -30.81 12.84
N ASP A 510 -1.32 -31.62 13.43
CA ASP A 510 -0.78 -31.43 14.77
C ASP A 510 0.35 -30.42 14.79
N SER A 511 0.25 -29.40 15.63
CA SER A 511 1.35 -28.52 16.00
C SER A 511 2.28 -29.19 17.02
N ASN A 512 3.57 -28.90 16.90
CA ASN A 512 4.59 -29.39 17.81
C ASN A 512 5.65 -28.30 18.04
N GLY A 513 5.27 -27.28 18.78
CA GLY A 513 6.10 -26.13 19.05
C GLY A 513 5.72 -24.89 18.22
N ILE A 514 6.73 -24.15 17.77
CA ILE A 514 6.53 -22.89 16.99
C ILE A 514 6.56 -23.24 15.50
N ASP A 515 5.40 -23.50 14.91
CA ASP A 515 5.25 -24.01 13.56
C ASP A 515 4.05 -23.40 12.78
N GLN A 516 3.83 -22.10 12.97
CA GLN A 516 2.77 -21.31 12.30
C GLN A 516 3.09 -19.79 12.40
N THR A 517 2.25 -18.93 11.83
CA THR A 517 2.46 -17.47 11.73
C THR A 517 2.73 -16.75 13.05
N TYR A 518 2.24 -17.32 14.18
CA TYR A 518 2.55 -16.81 15.52
C TYR A 518 3.88 -17.42 15.98
N ASP A 519 4.97 -16.99 15.37
CA ASP A 519 6.31 -17.61 15.46
C ASP A 519 7.06 -17.39 16.79
N ASP A 520 6.33 -16.94 17.81
CA ASP A 520 6.74 -16.84 19.22
C ASP A 520 5.74 -17.57 20.16
N MET A 521 4.73 -18.23 19.58
CA MET A 521 3.73 -19.01 20.33
C MET A 521 3.97 -20.51 20.15
N ASP A 522 4.37 -21.18 21.23
CA ASP A 522 4.52 -22.62 21.28
C ASP A 522 3.14 -23.28 21.38
N LEU A 523 2.73 -24.07 20.38
CA LEU A 523 1.45 -24.75 20.31
C LEU A 523 1.66 -26.27 20.18
N THR A 524 0.70 -27.08 20.68
CA THR A 524 0.84 -28.53 20.71
C THR A 524 -0.49 -29.22 20.41
N GLY A 525 -0.44 -30.25 19.54
CA GLY A 525 -1.63 -31.01 19.09
C GLY A 525 -2.49 -30.19 18.14
N ASP A 526 -3.78 -30.46 18.11
CA ASP A 526 -4.71 -29.71 17.28
C ASP A 526 -4.84 -28.27 17.74
N THR A 527 -4.84 -27.36 16.81
CA THR A 527 -5.02 -25.94 17.09
C THR A 527 -6.24 -25.39 16.40
N SER A 528 -6.97 -24.47 17.04
CA SER A 528 -8.10 -23.82 16.43
C SER A 528 -7.69 -23.01 15.19
N TYR A 529 -6.48 -22.46 15.19
CA TYR A 529 -5.92 -21.69 14.07
C TYR A 529 -5.54 -22.58 12.88
N CYS A 530 -4.60 -23.51 13.03
CA CYS A 530 -4.13 -24.35 11.92
C CYS A 530 -5.18 -25.36 11.49
N GLY A 531 -5.85 -26.04 12.42
CA GLY A 531 -6.94 -26.97 12.14
C GLY A 531 -8.11 -26.30 11.43
N GLY A 532 -8.47 -25.08 11.89
CA GLY A 532 -9.51 -24.26 11.23
C GLY A 532 -9.14 -23.86 9.81
N LEU A 533 -7.90 -23.46 9.54
CA LEU A 533 -7.39 -23.15 8.19
C LEU A 533 -7.38 -24.39 7.30
N TYR A 534 -6.99 -25.56 7.84
CA TYR A 534 -7.01 -26.81 7.07
C TYR A 534 -8.42 -27.21 6.68
N LEU A 535 -9.38 -27.19 7.60
CA LEU A 535 -10.80 -27.44 7.29
C LEU A 535 -11.32 -26.49 6.19
N ALA A 536 -10.98 -25.22 6.30
CA ALA A 536 -11.35 -24.24 5.29
C ALA A 536 -10.74 -24.56 3.91
N SER A 537 -9.46 -24.92 3.88
CA SER A 537 -8.75 -25.25 2.64
C SER A 537 -9.25 -26.55 1.98
N LEU A 538 -9.74 -27.52 2.76
CA LEU A 538 -10.38 -28.73 2.21
C LEU A 538 -11.62 -28.38 1.39
N LEU A 539 -12.45 -27.46 1.87
CA LEU A 539 -13.64 -27.01 1.14
C LEU A 539 -13.27 -26.21 -0.12
N ALA A 540 -12.26 -25.36 -0.04
CA ALA A 540 -11.73 -24.63 -1.19
C ALA A 540 -11.11 -25.58 -2.23
N ALA A 541 -10.28 -26.55 -1.80
CA ALA A 541 -9.67 -27.55 -2.67
C ALA A 541 -10.70 -28.44 -3.36
N LYS A 542 -11.78 -28.80 -2.66
CA LYS A 542 -12.93 -29.50 -3.24
C LYS A 542 -13.52 -28.73 -4.44
N GLU A 543 -13.79 -27.43 -4.27
CA GLU A 543 -14.35 -26.61 -5.34
C GLU A 543 -13.37 -26.44 -6.51
N LEU A 544 -12.06 -26.30 -6.24
CA LEU A 544 -11.03 -26.27 -7.27
C LEU A 544 -10.96 -27.60 -8.03
N ALA A 545 -11.05 -28.77 -7.32
CA ALA A 545 -11.09 -30.09 -7.95
C ALA A 545 -12.31 -30.26 -8.84
N LEU A 546 -13.48 -29.79 -8.41
CA LEU A 546 -14.69 -29.79 -9.24
C LEU A 546 -14.52 -28.94 -10.50
N ALA A 547 -13.93 -27.77 -10.38
CA ALA A 547 -13.62 -26.91 -11.53
C ALA A 547 -12.65 -27.56 -12.52
N LYS A 548 -11.72 -28.38 -12.03
CA LYS A 548 -10.80 -29.17 -12.85
C LYS A 548 -11.38 -30.49 -13.38
N GLY A 549 -12.63 -30.83 -13.04
CA GLY A 549 -13.29 -32.10 -13.41
C GLY A 549 -12.77 -33.34 -12.66
N GLU A 550 -11.96 -33.11 -11.59
CA GLU A 550 -11.38 -34.18 -10.76
C GLU A 550 -12.37 -34.59 -9.65
N THR A 551 -13.56 -35.09 -10.01
CA THR A 551 -14.69 -35.38 -9.09
C THR A 551 -14.34 -36.39 -7.99
N ALA A 552 -13.51 -37.36 -8.25
CA ALA A 552 -13.05 -38.33 -7.25
C ALA A 552 -12.18 -37.65 -6.18
N LEU A 553 -11.31 -36.75 -6.61
CA LEU A 553 -10.49 -35.95 -5.66
C LEU A 553 -11.34 -34.96 -4.83
N ALA A 554 -12.33 -34.35 -5.47
CA ALA A 554 -13.28 -33.50 -4.76
C ALA A 554 -14.04 -34.27 -3.66
N GLN A 555 -14.42 -35.51 -3.96
CA GLN A 555 -15.05 -36.41 -2.97
C GLN A 555 -14.06 -36.76 -1.83
N THR A 556 -12.79 -37.02 -2.15
CA THR A 556 -11.75 -37.25 -1.11
C THR A 556 -11.59 -36.05 -0.17
N TYR A 557 -11.58 -34.83 -0.69
CA TYR A 557 -11.50 -33.64 0.17
C TYR A 557 -12.74 -33.45 1.01
N GLN A 558 -13.94 -33.77 0.49
CA GLN A 558 -15.15 -33.74 1.29
C GLN A 558 -15.10 -34.78 2.41
N GLU A 559 -14.69 -36.03 2.11
CA GLU A 559 -14.56 -37.10 3.12
C GLU A 559 -13.55 -36.75 4.22
N ARG A 560 -12.43 -36.13 3.85
CA ARG A 560 -11.46 -35.61 4.85
C ARG A 560 -12.08 -34.55 5.74
N PHE A 561 -12.83 -33.60 5.15
CA PHE A 561 -13.57 -32.59 5.92
C PHE A 561 -14.59 -33.23 6.87
N ASP A 562 -15.41 -34.15 6.37
CA ASP A 562 -16.49 -34.79 7.15
C ASP A 562 -15.92 -35.65 8.29
N PHE A 563 -14.68 -36.13 8.15
CA PHE A 563 -13.96 -36.86 9.20
C PHE A 563 -13.32 -35.93 10.24
N ALA A 564 -12.62 -34.88 9.80
CA ALA A 564 -11.84 -34.01 10.66
C ALA A 564 -12.69 -32.98 11.43
N GLN A 565 -13.77 -32.47 10.82
CA GLN A 565 -14.61 -31.41 11.41
C GLN A 565 -15.27 -31.83 12.75
N PRO A 566 -15.85 -33.03 12.90
CA PRO A 566 -16.36 -33.47 14.20
C PRO A 566 -15.27 -33.61 15.28
N ASN A 567 -14.04 -33.98 14.89
CA ASN A 567 -12.91 -34.04 15.81
C ASN A 567 -12.49 -32.64 16.26
N PHE A 568 -12.39 -31.68 15.34
CA PHE A 568 -12.18 -30.28 15.66
C PHE A 568 -13.19 -29.75 16.69
N GLU A 569 -14.49 -30.01 16.47
CA GLU A 569 -15.56 -29.61 17.40
C GLU A 569 -15.42 -30.29 18.76
N SER A 570 -15.21 -31.60 18.79
CA SER A 570 -15.20 -32.37 20.06
C SER A 570 -14.01 -32.06 20.93
N GLN A 571 -12.86 -31.72 20.33
CA GLN A 571 -11.60 -31.51 21.05
C GLN A 571 -11.41 -30.04 21.47
N LEU A 572 -11.80 -29.10 20.61
CA LEU A 572 -11.47 -27.70 20.80
C LEU A 572 -12.67 -26.86 21.33
N TRP A 573 -13.92 -27.25 21.09
CA TRP A 573 -15.09 -26.47 21.52
C TRP A 573 -15.28 -26.55 23.05
N THR A 574 -15.30 -25.39 23.73
CA THR A 574 -15.49 -25.29 25.18
C THR A 574 -16.95 -25.15 25.62
N GLY A 575 -17.86 -25.00 24.64
CA GLY A 575 -19.26 -24.59 24.90
C GLY A 575 -19.47 -23.08 24.72
N GLN A 576 -18.42 -22.28 24.56
CA GLN A 576 -18.48 -20.83 24.35
C GLN A 576 -17.51 -20.30 23.29
N TYR A 577 -16.34 -20.92 23.13
CA TYR A 577 -15.26 -20.53 22.22
C TYR A 577 -14.37 -21.74 21.95
N TYR A 578 -13.43 -21.63 21.00
CA TYR A 578 -12.46 -22.71 20.71
C TYR A 578 -11.18 -22.48 21.49
N LYS A 579 -10.65 -23.55 22.11
CA LYS A 579 -9.33 -23.56 22.77
C LYS A 579 -8.25 -23.18 21.75
N ILE A 580 -7.13 -22.67 22.23
CA ILE A 580 -5.97 -22.40 21.37
C ILE A 580 -5.47 -23.72 20.78
N ASP A 581 -5.24 -24.72 21.63
CA ASP A 581 -4.76 -26.05 21.26
C ASP A 581 -5.30 -27.15 22.18
N THR A 582 -5.02 -28.41 21.83
CA THR A 582 -5.37 -29.61 22.61
C THR A 582 -4.25 -30.05 23.57
N GLY A 583 -3.08 -29.39 23.48
CA GLY A 583 -1.91 -29.77 24.28
C GLY A 583 -1.95 -29.32 25.74
N SER A 584 -0.81 -28.97 26.28
CA SER A 584 -0.63 -28.68 27.71
C SER A 584 -1.00 -27.26 28.14
N HIS A 585 -1.45 -26.40 27.20
CA HIS A 585 -1.77 -25.01 27.53
C HIS A 585 -3.09 -24.84 28.26
N ASP A 586 -3.19 -23.79 29.06
CA ASP A 586 -4.41 -23.48 29.80
C ASP A 586 -5.62 -23.34 28.82
N PRO A 587 -6.62 -24.23 28.89
CA PRO A 587 -7.76 -24.20 27.98
C PRO A 587 -8.67 -22.98 28.20
N THR A 588 -8.40 -22.16 29.22
CA THR A 588 -9.14 -20.93 29.48
C THR A 588 -8.60 -19.73 28.66
N ARG A 589 -7.47 -19.88 27.99
CA ARG A 589 -6.88 -18.84 27.12
C ARG A 589 -7.74 -18.67 25.87
N ILE A 590 -7.99 -17.42 25.49
CA ILE A 590 -8.84 -17.04 24.37
C ILE A 590 -7.97 -16.38 23.31
N MET A 591 -7.75 -17.09 22.21
CA MET A 591 -7.06 -16.54 21.02
C MET A 591 -8.04 -15.73 20.18
N SER A 592 -7.63 -14.56 19.71
CA SER A 592 -8.47 -13.71 18.84
C SER A 592 -8.69 -14.32 17.46
N ASP A 593 -7.71 -15.05 16.94
CA ASP A 593 -7.73 -15.59 15.58
C ASP A 593 -8.18 -17.08 15.50
N GLN A 594 -8.84 -17.57 16.54
CA GLN A 594 -9.34 -18.94 16.62
C GLN A 594 -10.32 -19.32 15.50
N LEU A 595 -10.92 -18.33 14.84
CA LEU A 595 -11.87 -18.50 13.74
C LEU A 595 -11.30 -18.05 12.39
N CYS A 596 -9.98 -18.10 12.20
CA CYS A 596 -9.34 -17.66 10.95
C CYS A 596 -9.91 -18.37 9.72
N GLY A 597 -10.02 -19.70 9.72
CA GLY A 597 -10.63 -20.46 8.63
C GLY A 597 -12.12 -20.17 8.45
N GLN A 598 -12.85 -19.90 9.52
CA GLN A 598 -14.29 -19.62 9.46
C GLN A 598 -14.58 -18.31 8.70
N TRP A 599 -13.94 -17.20 9.10
CA TRP A 599 -14.21 -15.92 8.46
C TRP A 599 -13.75 -15.91 7.01
N TYR A 600 -12.63 -16.59 6.71
CA TYR A 600 -12.12 -16.65 5.34
C TYR A 600 -13.08 -17.43 4.42
N ASN A 601 -13.60 -18.57 4.88
CA ASN A 601 -14.62 -19.32 4.12
C ASN A 601 -15.89 -18.51 3.89
N LYS A 602 -16.38 -17.78 4.90
CA LYS A 602 -17.54 -16.88 4.70
C LYS A 602 -17.26 -15.81 3.67
N ALA A 603 -16.07 -15.20 3.69
CA ALA A 603 -15.65 -14.23 2.67
C ALA A 603 -15.59 -14.84 1.25
N LEU A 604 -15.29 -16.12 1.13
CA LEU A 604 -15.24 -16.85 -0.14
C LEU A 604 -16.60 -17.44 -0.59
N GLY A 605 -17.66 -17.25 0.18
CA GLY A 605 -18.96 -17.86 -0.10
C GLY A 605 -18.98 -19.38 0.08
N LEU A 606 -18.00 -19.93 0.79
CA LEU A 606 -17.93 -21.35 1.13
C LEU A 606 -18.74 -21.64 2.42
N PRO A 607 -19.13 -22.92 2.64
CA PRO A 607 -19.69 -23.32 3.91
C PRO A 607 -18.76 -22.98 5.07
N GLY A 608 -19.35 -22.63 6.23
CA GLY A 608 -18.56 -22.45 7.46
C GLY A 608 -17.92 -23.78 7.90
N ILE A 609 -16.77 -23.67 8.56
CA ILE A 609 -16.10 -24.83 9.18
C ILE A 609 -16.74 -25.19 10.53
N VAL A 610 -17.44 -24.28 11.14
CA VAL A 610 -18.22 -24.45 12.37
C VAL A 610 -19.63 -23.90 12.20
N SER A 611 -20.54 -24.24 13.11
CA SER A 611 -21.91 -23.69 13.09
C SER A 611 -21.89 -22.16 13.29
N ASP A 612 -22.84 -21.45 12.66
CA ASP A 612 -22.97 -20.00 12.86
C ASP A 612 -23.21 -19.64 14.35
N ALA A 613 -23.91 -20.48 15.09
CA ALA A 613 -24.13 -20.30 16.53
C ALA A 613 -22.82 -20.35 17.32
N ASN A 614 -21.95 -21.33 17.04
CA ASN A 614 -20.64 -21.45 17.69
C ASN A 614 -19.71 -20.31 17.27
N ALA A 615 -19.75 -19.90 15.98
CA ALA A 615 -18.99 -18.77 15.49
C ALA A 615 -19.39 -17.47 16.19
N VAL A 616 -20.69 -17.15 16.27
CA VAL A 616 -21.19 -15.96 16.96
C VAL A 616 -20.80 -15.99 18.45
N SER A 617 -20.95 -17.15 19.13
CA SER A 617 -20.54 -17.30 20.52
C SER A 617 -19.05 -17.02 20.71
N SER A 618 -18.20 -17.55 19.82
CA SER A 618 -16.73 -17.33 19.88
C SER A 618 -16.37 -15.86 19.60
N PHE A 619 -16.96 -15.23 18.57
CA PHE A 619 -16.73 -13.81 18.28
C PHE A 619 -17.22 -12.92 19.43
N GLN A 620 -18.34 -13.25 20.07
CA GLN A 620 -18.79 -12.51 21.24
C GLN A 620 -17.79 -12.66 22.40
N LYS A 621 -17.24 -13.85 22.59
CA LYS A 621 -16.23 -14.09 23.62
C LYS A 621 -14.93 -13.34 23.35
N ILE A 622 -14.48 -13.27 22.09
CA ILE A 622 -13.35 -12.45 21.67
C ILE A 622 -13.62 -10.97 21.92
N TYR A 623 -14.80 -10.48 21.55
CA TYR A 623 -15.20 -9.10 21.81
C TYR A 623 -15.19 -8.76 23.30
N ASP A 624 -15.85 -9.57 24.12
CA ASP A 624 -15.97 -9.33 25.57
C ASP A 624 -14.63 -9.38 26.33
N ASN A 625 -13.65 -10.14 25.84
CA ASN A 625 -12.37 -10.34 26.53
C ASN A 625 -11.20 -9.69 25.77
N ASN A 626 -10.93 -10.11 24.53
CA ASN A 626 -9.74 -9.67 23.80
C ASN A 626 -9.84 -8.22 23.31
N PHE A 627 -11.06 -7.69 23.10
CA PHE A 627 -11.28 -6.29 22.77
C PHE A 627 -11.66 -5.46 23.99
N ALA A 628 -12.81 -5.75 24.64
CA ALA A 628 -13.36 -4.84 25.63
C ALA A 628 -12.50 -4.68 26.89
N LYS A 629 -11.70 -5.70 27.25
CA LYS A 629 -10.77 -5.62 28.39
C LYS A 629 -9.36 -5.15 28.00
N PHE A 630 -9.00 -5.17 26.73
CA PHE A 630 -7.72 -4.65 26.26
C PHE A 630 -7.79 -3.13 26.10
N GLY A 631 -7.10 -2.41 27.00
CA GLY A 631 -7.16 -0.95 27.03
C GLY A 631 -8.58 -0.39 27.19
N ASN A 632 -9.49 -1.13 27.83
CA ASN A 632 -10.92 -0.78 27.93
C ASN A 632 -11.58 -0.56 26.56
N GLY A 633 -11.28 -1.43 25.58
CA GLY A 633 -11.83 -1.35 24.23
C GLY A 633 -11.27 -0.22 23.35
N SER A 634 -10.10 0.29 23.67
CA SER A 634 -9.54 1.44 22.92
C SER A 634 -8.35 1.10 22.00
N HIS A 635 -7.91 -0.19 21.96
CA HIS A 635 -6.66 -0.54 21.30
C HIS A 635 -6.77 -1.72 20.32
N GLY A 636 -7.96 -2.03 19.77
CA GLY A 636 -8.17 -3.19 18.91
C GLY A 636 -8.21 -4.50 19.71
N VAL A 637 -7.86 -5.60 19.09
CA VAL A 637 -8.03 -6.95 19.65
C VAL A 637 -6.67 -7.55 20.01
N VAL A 638 -6.42 -7.83 21.30
CA VAL A 638 -5.19 -8.50 21.72
C VAL A 638 -5.20 -9.97 21.28
N ASN A 639 -4.03 -10.48 20.88
CA ASN A 639 -3.94 -11.85 20.35
C ASN A 639 -4.40 -12.91 21.34
N VAL A 640 -4.02 -12.82 22.61
CA VAL A 640 -4.46 -13.79 23.63
C VAL A 640 -4.87 -13.08 24.92
N MET A 641 -6.03 -13.46 25.42
CA MET A 641 -6.55 -13.03 26.73
C MET A 641 -6.88 -14.24 27.60
N ASN A 642 -6.55 -14.20 28.86
CA ASN A 642 -6.99 -15.20 29.82
C ASN A 642 -8.48 -15.02 30.12
N ALA A 643 -9.22 -16.09 30.39
CA ALA A 643 -10.66 -16.03 30.68
C ALA A 643 -11.00 -15.15 31.90
N ASN A 644 -10.09 -14.98 32.83
CA ASN A 644 -10.24 -14.06 33.95
C ASN A 644 -10.12 -12.58 33.58
N GLY A 645 -9.77 -12.28 32.32
CA GLY A 645 -9.67 -10.90 31.77
C GLY A 645 -8.29 -10.26 31.97
N THR A 646 -7.28 -11.03 32.28
CA THR A 646 -5.88 -10.57 32.26
C THR A 646 -5.26 -10.87 30.90
N ILE A 647 -4.38 -9.99 30.43
CA ILE A 647 -3.62 -10.23 29.20
C ILE A 647 -2.69 -11.43 29.42
N ASP A 648 -2.64 -12.33 28.44
CA ASP A 648 -1.66 -13.41 28.45
C ASP A 648 -0.27 -12.84 28.11
N SER A 649 0.72 -13.18 28.90
CA SER A 649 2.11 -12.72 28.76
C SER A 649 3.10 -13.88 28.64
N THR A 650 2.65 -15.01 28.11
CA THR A 650 3.51 -16.19 27.93
C THR A 650 4.50 -16.00 26.78
N SER A 651 4.19 -15.15 25.81
CA SER A 651 5.12 -14.71 24.77
C SER A 651 4.93 -13.23 24.44
N SER A 652 5.84 -12.67 23.68
CA SER A 652 5.72 -11.28 23.24
C SER A 652 4.49 -11.07 22.34
N GLN A 653 4.15 -12.06 21.53
CA GLN A 653 3.04 -11.99 20.60
C GLN A 653 1.67 -12.17 21.27
N THR A 654 1.60 -12.91 22.39
CA THR A 654 0.32 -13.10 23.08
C THR A 654 -0.24 -11.79 23.66
N GLU A 655 0.63 -10.88 24.11
CA GLU A 655 0.25 -9.60 24.73
C GLU A 655 0.05 -8.44 23.73
N GLU A 656 0.15 -8.71 22.43
CA GLU A 656 0.05 -7.72 21.37
C GLU A 656 -1.33 -7.72 20.69
N CYS A 657 -1.76 -6.53 20.26
CA CYS A 657 -2.76 -6.39 19.23
C CYS A 657 -2.06 -6.40 17.86
N TRP A 658 -2.35 -7.39 17.03
CA TRP A 658 -1.95 -7.41 15.65
C TRP A 658 -3.02 -6.74 14.79
N VAL A 659 -2.62 -5.67 14.09
CA VAL A 659 -3.55 -4.83 13.33
C VAL A 659 -4.31 -5.66 12.27
N GLY A 660 -3.59 -6.46 11.50
CA GLY A 660 -4.21 -7.24 10.41
C GLY A 660 -5.11 -8.36 10.88
N THR A 661 -4.77 -9.05 11.97
CA THR A 661 -5.64 -10.08 12.55
C THR A 661 -6.89 -9.47 13.17
N SER A 662 -6.77 -8.29 13.78
CA SER A 662 -7.94 -7.54 14.26
C SER A 662 -8.93 -7.21 13.12
N TRP A 663 -8.43 -6.89 11.91
CA TRP A 663 -9.28 -6.72 10.72
C TRP A 663 -9.93 -8.03 10.29
N GLY A 664 -9.22 -9.17 10.37
CA GLY A 664 -9.82 -10.50 10.12
C GLY A 664 -10.96 -10.81 11.08
N VAL A 665 -10.77 -10.52 12.37
CA VAL A 665 -11.83 -10.67 13.40
C VAL A 665 -13.02 -9.77 13.08
N ALA A 666 -12.80 -8.50 12.75
CA ALA A 666 -13.87 -7.57 12.38
C ALA A 666 -14.63 -8.04 11.13
N ALA A 667 -13.93 -8.51 10.08
CA ALA A 667 -14.56 -9.08 8.89
C ALA A 667 -15.41 -10.31 9.25
N GLY A 668 -14.92 -11.20 10.10
CA GLY A 668 -15.66 -12.35 10.60
C GLY A 668 -16.93 -11.95 11.36
N MET A 669 -16.86 -10.92 12.20
CA MET A 669 -18.01 -10.39 12.93
C MET A 669 -19.07 -9.82 11.97
N VAL A 670 -18.68 -9.06 10.94
CA VAL A 670 -19.61 -8.56 9.92
C VAL A 670 -20.32 -9.72 9.20
N HIS A 671 -19.59 -10.74 8.77
CA HIS A 671 -20.19 -11.93 8.12
C HIS A 671 -21.16 -12.71 9.01
N HIS A 672 -21.12 -12.52 10.32
CA HIS A 672 -21.99 -13.17 11.30
C HIS A 672 -23.02 -12.21 11.93
N GLY A 673 -23.26 -11.03 11.33
CA GLY A 673 -24.28 -10.07 11.78
C GLY A 673 -23.90 -9.30 13.05
N MET A 674 -22.62 -9.22 13.39
CA MET A 674 -22.08 -8.51 14.56
C MET A 674 -21.40 -7.19 14.15
N GLU A 675 -22.05 -6.40 13.29
CA GLU A 675 -21.49 -5.18 12.72
C GLU A 675 -21.14 -4.13 13.79
N ALA A 676 -21.99 -3.99 14.82
CA ALA A 676 -21.71 -3.03 15.89
C ALA A 676 -20.40 -3.32 16.63
N GLN A 677 -20.09 -4.59 16.87
CA GLN A 677 -18.83 -5.02 17.50
C GLN A 677 -17.64 -4.81 16.55
N ALA A 678 -17.84 -5.06 15.25
CA ALA A 678 -16.83 -4.79 14.24
C ALA A 678 -16.52 -3.29 14.14
N ASP A 679 -17.55 -2.43 14.25
CA ASP A 679 -17.42 -0.98 14.23
C ASP A 679 -16.64 -0.46 15.45
N ASP A 680 -16.91 -0.99 16.63
CA ASP A 680 -16.15 -0.64 17.84
C ASP A 680 -14.66 -0.97 17.68
N ILE A 681 -14.35 -2.17 17.17
CA ILE A 681 -12.97 -2.58 16.88
C ILE A 681 -12.34 -1.64 15.85
N GLY A 682 -13.02 -1.37 14.74
CA GLY A 682 -12.51 -0.54 13.67
C GLY A 682 -12.27 0.90 14.10
N GLN A 683 -13.21 1.50 14.82
CA GLN A 683 -13.05 2.84 15.35
C GLN A 683 -11.89 2.94 16.37
N SER A 684 -11.69 1.90 17.18
CA SER A 684 -10.60 1.85 18.14
C SER A 684 -9.23 1.79 17.45
N LEU A 685 -9.13 0.99 16.36
CA LEU A 685 -7.91 0.89 15.56
C LEU A 685 -7.60 2.20 14.83
N LEU A 686 -8.59 2.84 14.20
CA LEU A 686 -8.41 4.18 13.62
C LEU A 686 -7.85 5.14 14.67
N ASN A 687 -8.47 5.20 15.86
CA ASN A 687 -8.03 6.10 16.92
C ASN A 687 -6.61 5.77 17.41
N THR A 688 -6.28 4.50 17.56
CA THR A 688 -4.94 4.08 17.99
C THR A 688 -3.89 4.41 16.95
N ILE A 689 -4.11 4.05 15.70
CA ILE A 689 -3.11 4.21 14.62
C ILE A 689 -2.93 5.68 14.27
N TRP A 690 -4.03 6.39 14.02
CA TRP A 690 -3.97 7.74 13.45
C TRP A 690 -4.02 8.87 14.48
N ASN A 691 -4.65 8.68 15.62
CA ASN A 691 -4.84 9.74 16.61
C ASN A 691 -3.92 9.62 17.83
N THR A 692 -3.96 8.48 18.53
CA THR A 692 -3.27 8.30 19.82
C THR A 692 -1.83 7.82 19.63
N GLY A 693 -1.59 6.75 18.87
CA GLY A 693 -0.27 6.21 18.59
C GLY A 693 0.54 7.05 17.62
N GLN A 694 -0.14 7.86 16.79
CA GLN A 694 0.49 8.72 15.80
C GLN A 694 1.42 7.94 14.84
N TYR A 695 0.96 6.76 14.39
CA TYR A 695 1.70 5.89 13.47
C TYR A 695 1.47 6.26 12.00
N TRP A 696 1.19 7.50 11.70
CA TRP A 696 0.85 8.03 10.38
C TRP A 696 1.78 7.54 9.29
N PHE A 697 1.23 6.93 8.23
CA PHE A 697 1.96 6.38 7.07
C PHE A 697 3.07 5.38 7.44
N ARG A 698 2.98 4.75 8.64
CA ARG A 698 3.89 3.71 9.11
C ARG A 698 3.20 2.75 10.07
N THR A 699 1.96 2.37 9.77
CA THR A 699 1.17 1.43 10.60
C THR A 699 2.00 0.20 10.94
N PRO A 700 2.12 -0.14 12.24
CA PRO A 700 2.93 -1.26 12.67
C PRO A 700 2.22 -2.60 12.46
N GLU A 701 2.97 -3.70 12.52
CA GLU A 701 2.41 -5.04 12.70
C GLU A 701 1.54 -5.08 13.94
N ALA A 702 2.13 -4.65 15.04
CA ALA A 702 1.58 -4.84 16.38
C ALA A 702 1.92 -3.69 17.33
N PHE A 703 1.11 -3.58 18.37
CA PHE A 703 1.37 -2.73 19.51
C PHE A 703 0.82 -3.38 20.79
N ARG A 704 1.43 -3.04 21.93
CA ARG A 704 0.98 -3.44 23.25
C ARG A 704 0.05 -2.37 23.84
N ILE A 705 -0.58 -2.69 24.94
CA ILE A 705 -1.53 -1.80 25.64
C ILE A 705 -0.96 -0.40 25.97
N ASN A 706 0.34 -0.27 26.12
CA ASN A 706 0.99 1.01 26.43
C ASN A 706 1.42 1.83 25.21
N LEU A 707 1.29 1.31 24.00
CA LEU A 707 1.64 1.94 22.70
C LEU A 707 3.11 2.43 22.58
N THR A 708 4.02 1.99 23.46
CA THR A 708 5.38 2.56 23.56
C THR A 708 6.42 1.88 22.70
N MET A 709 6.17 0.67 22.25
CA MET A 709 7.10 -0.12 21.44
C MET A 709 6.32 -0.86 20.35
N PRO A 710 5.90 -0.15 19.29
CA PRO A 710 5.26 -0.80 18.16
C PRO A 710 6.24 -1.75 17.47
N ARG A 711 5.77 -2.94 17.08
CA ARG A 711 6.57 -3.91 16.33
C ARG A 711 6.47 -3.60 14.85
N ALA A 712 7.57 -3.66 14.14
CA ALA A 712 7.66 -3.67 12.67
C ALA A 712 6.75 -2.63 11.97
N MET A 713 7.25 -1.40 11.89
CA MET A 713 6.57 -0.31 11.19
C MET A 713 6.46 -0.57 9.68
N TYR A 714 5.49 0.07 9.02
CA TYR A 714 5.17 -0.09 7.60
C TYR A 714 4.76 -1.52 7.24
N TYR A 715 3.95 -2.13 8.09
CA TYR A 715 3.62 -3.54 7.98
C TYR A 715 2.44 -3.80 7.04
N MET A 716 2.65 -4.63 6.03
CA MET A 716 1.69 -4.86 4.95
C MET A 716 0.35 -5.46 5.41
N ARG A 717 0.33 -6.20 6.51
CA ARG A 717 -0.90 -6.82 7.05
C ARG A 717 -2.00 -5.81 7.41
N ALA A 718 -1.66 -4.51 7.60
CA ALA A 718 -2.62 -3.45 7.88
C ALA A 718 -3.69 -3.28 6.77
N THR A 719 -3.33 -3.60 5.53
CA THR A 719 -4.25 -3.55 4.38
C THR A 719 -5.34 -4.63 4.40
N ALA A 720 -5.34 -5.52 5.40
CA ALA A 720 -6.43 -6.46 5.68
C ALA A 720 -7.78 -5.78 5.97
N VAL A 721 -7.82 -4.48 6.23
CA VAL A 721 -9.05 -3.69 6.32
C VAL A 721 -9.94 -3.83 5.07
N TRP A 722 -9.36 -4.17 3.91
CA TRP A 722 -10.12 -4.45 2.70
C TRP A 722 -10.92 -5.76 2.75
N ALA A 723 -10.54 -6.72 3.62
CA ALA A 723 -11.41 -7.87 3.92
C ALA A 723 -12.68 -7.44 4.68
N VAL A 724 -12.59 -6.42 5.54
CA VAL A 724 -13.78 -5.84 6.19
C VAL A 724 -14.68 -5.19 5.18
N LYS A 725 -14.12 -4.42 4.21
CA LYS A 725 -14.90 -3.87 3.09
C LYS A 725 -15.64 -4.98 2.34
N HIS A 726 -14.93 -6.07 1.99
CA HIS A 726 -15.54 -7.21 1.31
C HIS A 726 -16.68 -7.84 2.14
N ALA A 727 -16.53 -7.92 3.45
CA ALA A 727 -17.59 -8.39 4.34
C ALA A 727 -18.83 -7.47 4.29
N TYR A 728 -18.64 -6.15 4.39
CA TYR A 728 -19.76 -5.20 4.24
C TYR A 728 -20.43 -5.31 2.86
N ASP A 729 -19.65 -5.43 1.78
CA ASP A 729 -20.21 -5.62 0.42
C ASP A 729 -21.02 -6.91 0.29
N SER A 730 -20.67 -7.95 1.02
CA SER A 730 -21.38 -9.24 0.97
C SER A 730 -22.69 -9.27 1.75
N VAL A 731 -22.83 -8.45 2.79
CA VAL A 731 -24.02 -8.41 3.65
C VAL A 731 -24.97 -7.25 3.30
N HIS A 732 -24.48 -6.23 2.60
CA HIS A 732 -25.27 -5.09 2.15
C HIS A 732 -25.32 -5.01 0.62
N PRO A 733 -26.50 -4.74 0.03
CA PRO A 733 -26.58 -4.57 -1.41
C PRO A 733 -25.73 -3.37 -1.87
N ALA A 734 -25.01 -3.56 -2.98
CA ALA A 734 -24.23 -2.49 -3.55
C ALA A 734 -25.09 -1.23 -3.80
N PRO A 735 -24.68 -0.05 -3.35
CA PRO A 735 -25.41 1.17 -3.62
C PRO A 735 -25.42 1.44 -5.13
N THR A 736 -26.55 1.96 -5.63
CA THR A 736 -26.64 2.39 -7.01
C THR A 736 -25.80 3.67 -7.17
N TYR A 737 -24.60 3.53 -7.70
CA TYR A 737 -23.75 4.69 -7.98
C TYR A 737 -24.26 5.40 -9.23
N THR A 738 -24.69 6.64 -9.07
CA THR A 738 -24.96 7.54 -10.20
C THR A 738 -23.75 8.45 -10.34
N PRO A 739 -22.96 8.35 -11.42
CA PRO A 739 -21.86 9.30 -11.65
C PRO A 739 -22.41 10.73 -11.63
N SER A 740 -21.81 11.58 -10.82
CA SER A 740 -22.16 12.99 -10.69
C SER A 740 -21.72 13.80 -11.91
#